data_4ac2ed54948bc5c40965f2b708b6545f
#
_entry.id   4ac2ed54948bc5c40965f2b708b6545f
#
_cell.length_a   1.000
_cell.length_b   1.000
_cell.length_c   1.000
_cell.angle_alpha   90.00
_cell.angle_beta   90.00
_cell.angle_gamma   90.00
#
_symmetry.space_group_name_H-M   'P 1'
#
loop_
_entity.id
_entity.type
_entity.pdbx_description
1 polymer ?
#
loop_
_entity_poly.entity_id
_entity_poly.type
_entity_poly.pdbx_seq_one_letter_code
_entity_poly.pdbx_strand_id
1 'polypeptide(L)'
;MRRGHFELALELFSIMPQRTVVSWNAMISGYLSNHRFKDAHKMFDEMPKRDLFSWNLMLNGYVLYQNLASARSFFETMPERDVVSWNTMLSGYARGGFVDEAREMFARMPNKNSISWNGMVAAYVHNGRVDEAAALFESRGGWKLVSWNCLMGGYVKTNRLVEARELFDRMPESDEVSWNTMISAYAQNGQISEAQSLFMRCPSRDVFTWTSMVSGYIRNGMLDEARRSFDQMPEKSVVSWNSIITGYVHNKRIDVARELFESMPTRSISSWNTMISGYAQRGDVAEARSLFNKMPQRDSISWSAMIAGYAQSGHSEEAFHLFVEMNRNRERSNKSVFTCVLSTCADTGVLELGMQMHGQVTKIGYESATYVGNALVAMYCKCGSIEKANCVFQGIIEKDTVSWNTMIAGYARHGFGREALIVFESMTKSGARADDTTMVAVLSACAHAGLADRAKQYFYAMYPDYGLVPSPRHYTCMIDLLGRAGRLDEAQNLVNNMPFSPDAATWGALLGAAKVHGNIELAEKAAENIFEMEPDNSGMYVLLSNLYAASGRWYDVQQMRLKMRDKGVKKVPGYSWLEVQNKIHTFAAGDTNHPEKDRIYAFLEELESRMKQDGYVSSIKLVLHDVDEEEKEHMLKYHSERLAVAYGILTLPKHKPIRVMKNLRICEDCHTAIKHISKLEGRLIIVRDSNRFHHFKQGVCSCGDYW
;
A
#
# COMPACT_ATOMS: atom_id res chain seq x y z
N MET A 1 6.40 45.45 -2.55
CA MET A 1 5.65 44.61 -3.47
C MET A 1 5.40 43.17 -2.93
N ARG A 2 5.21 43.01 -1.61
CA ARG A 2 4.74 41.77 -1.01
C ARG A 2 3.24 41.60 -1.31
N ARG A 3 2.70 40.38 -1.30
CA ARG A 3 1.34 40.00 -1.78
C ARG A 3 0.17 40.95 -1.42
N GLY A 4 0.23 41.78 -0.39
CA GLY A 4 -0.85 42.70 0.00
C GLY A 4 -0.80 44.11 -0.61
N HIS A 5 0.25 44.50 -1.33
CA HIS A 5 0.45 45.89 -1.80
C HIS A 5 0.77 45.99 -3.30
N PHE A 6 0.52 44.91 -4.05
CA PHE A 6 0.85 44.88 -5.48
C PHE A 6 -0.04 45.83 -6.30
N GLU A 7 -1.34 45.85 -6.04
CA GLU A 7 -2.29 46.75 -6.71
C GLU A 7 -1.96 48.21 -6.45
N LEU A 8 -1.63 48.59 -5.23
CA LEU A 8 -1.16 49.91 -4.88
C LEU A 8 0.13 50.34 -5.64
N ALA A 9 1.04 49.37 -5.84
CA ALA A 9 2.25 49.59 -6.63
C ALA A 9 1.95 49.85 -8.11
N LEU A 10 0.93 49.18 -8.68
CA LEU A 10 0.42 49.42 -10.03
C LEU A 10 -0.17 50.83 -10.17
N GLU A 11 -1.02 51.23 -9.23
CA GLU A 11 -1.60 52.57 -9.20
C GLU A 11 -0.51 53.63 -9.14
N LEU A 12 0.44 53.50 -8.21
CA LEU A 12 1.56 54.42 -8.08
C LEU A 12 2.38 54.49 -9.36
N PHE A 13 2.69 53.36 -9.98
CA PHE A 13 3.43 53.32 -11.23
C PHE A 13 2.67 54.02 -12.39
N SER A 14 1.34 53.94 -12.41
CA SER A 14 0.50 54.53 -13.43
C SER A 14 0.53 56.07 -13.36
N ILE A 15 0.56 56.66 -12.18
CA ILE A 15 0.55 58.11 -11.91
C ILE A 15 1.94 58.73 -11.88
N MET A 16 3.03 57.93 -11.98
CA MET A 16 4.39 58.46 -11.96
C MET A 16 4.68 59.41 -13.12
N PRO A 17 5.08 60.67 -12.89
CA PRO A 17 5.36 61.63 -13.96
C PRO A 17 6.57 61.25 -14.83
N GLN A 18 7.58 60.65 -14.22
CA GLN A 18 8.78 60.12 -14.88
C GLN A 18 9.03 58.70 -14.43
N ARG A 19 9.05 57.75 -15.34
CA ARG A 19 9.36 56.34 -15.08
C ARG A 19 10.83 56.08 -15.38
N THR A 20 11.58 55.77 -14.36
CA THR A 20 13.00 55.41 -14.47
C THR A 20 13.16 53.92 -14.75
N VAL A 21 14.35 53.52 -15.24
CA VAL A 21 14.70 52.07 -15.40
C VAL A 21 14.47 51.30 -14.11
N VAL A 22 14.77 51.86 -12.96
CA VAL A 22 14.57 51.27 -11.64
C VAL A 22 13.07 51.02 -11.37
N SER A 23 12.19 51.98 -11.71
CA SER A 23 10.75 51.79 -11.50
C SER A 23 10.16 50.73 -12.39
N TRP A 24 10.61 50.61 -13.64
CA TRP A 24 10.24 49.52 -14.55
C TRP A 24 10.72 48.17 -14.04
N ASN A 25 11.99 48.05 -13.65
CA ASN A 25 12.57 46.84 -13.08
C ASN A 25 11.86 46.38 -11.80
N ALA A 26 11.47 47.34 -10.93
CA ALA A 26 10.68 47.04 -9.76
C ALA A 26 9.31 46.47 -10.08
N MET A 27 8.63 46.97 -11.10
CA MET A 27 7.32 46.45 -11.57
C MET A 27 7.46 45.05 -12.17
N ILE A 28 8.45 44.83 -13.05
CA ILE A 28 8.74 43.51 -13.61
C ILE A 28 9.00 42.49 -12.50
N SER A 29 9.85 42.82 -11.53
CA SER A 29 10.12 41.97 -10.35
C SER A 29 8.85 41.68 -9.55
N GLY A 30 7.98 42.69 -9.39
CA GLY A 30 6.68 42.55 -8.73
C GLY A 30 5.76 41.56 -9.44
N TYR A 31 5.65 41.65 -10.74
CA TYR A 31 4.86 40.72 -11.57
C TYR A 31 5.41 39.30 -11.50
N LEU A 32 6.73 39.11 -11.60
CA LEU A 32 7.38 37.79 -11.48
C LEU A 32 7.14 37.17 -10.10
N SER A 33 7.26 37.95 -9.03
CA SER A 33 7.03 37.49 -7.65
C SER A 33 5.57 37.10 -7.36
N ASN A 34 4.61 37.65 -8.12
CA ASN A 34 3.19 37.32 -8.03
C ASN A 34 2.71 36.33 -9.10
N HIS A 35 3.61 35.61 -9.73
CA HIS A 35 3.31 34.59 -10.74
C HIS A 35 2.59 35.10 -11.99
N ARG A 36 2.79 36.36 -12.35
CA ARG A 36 2.18 37.02 -13.53
C ARG A 36 3.20 37.21 -14.64
N PHE A 37 3.76 36.13 -15.15
CA PHE A 37 4.86 36.21 -16.17
C PHE A 37 4.49 36.95 -17.45
N LYS A 38 3.26 36.77 -17.98
CA LYS A 38 2.82 37.42 -19.19
C LYS A 38 2.81 38.97 -19.06
N ASP A 39 2.38 39.44 -17.89
CA ASP A 39 2.35 40.86 -17.61
C ASP A 39 3.78 41.41 -17.38
N ALA A 40 4.66 40.64 -16.76
CA ALA A 40 6.07 40.98 -16.63
C ALA A 40 6.73 41.14 -18.03
N HIS A 41 6.43 40.24 -18.95
CA HIS A 41 6.96 40.28 -20.33
C HIS A 41 6.45 41.51 -21.06
N LYS A 42 5.14 41.80 -20.97
CA LYS A 42 4.56 43.00 -21.55
C LYS A 42 5.22 44.31 -21.06
N MET A 43 5.44 44.38 -19.72
CA MET A 43 6.15 45.52 -19.12
C MET A 43 7.59 45.66 -19.61
N PHE A 44 8.26 44.53 -19.82
CA PHE A 44 9.61 44.55 -20.39
C PHE A 44 9.62 45.04 -21.83
N ASP A 45 8.64 44.66 -22.64
CA ASP A 45 8.51 45.10 -24.07
C ASP A 45 8.18 46.59 -24.17
N GLU A 46 7.35 47.12 -23.28
CA GLU A 46 6.97 48.52 -23.20
C GLU A 46 8.08 49.43 -22.62
N MET A 47 9.14 48.85 -22.03
CA MET A 47 10.21 49.57 -21.39
C MET A 47 11.08 50.35 -22.40
N PRO A 48 11.20 51.71 -22.32
CA PRO A 48 11.88 52.53 -23.32
C PRO A 48 13.41 52.28 -23.38
N LYS A 49 14.04 52.09 -22.23
CA LYS A 49 15.47 51.77 -22.11
C LYS A 49 15.62 50.57 -21.20
N ARG A 50 16.33 49.57 -21.68
CA ARG A 50 16.63 48.31 -20.94
C ARG A 50 18.10 48.30 -20.58
N ASP A 51 18.41 48.08 -19.30
CA ASP A 51 19.75 47.86 -18.83
C ASP A 51 20.02 46.33 -18.68
N LEU A 52 21.24 46.00 -18.42
CA LEU A 52 21.64 44.59 -18.21
C LEU A 52 20.87 43.90 -17.07
N PHE A 53 20.51 44.68 -16.03
CA PHE A 53 19.67 44.18 -14.93
C PHE A 53 18.25 43.82 -15.41
N SER A 54 17.64 44.66 -16.28
CA SER A 54 16.31 44.36 -16.89
C SER A 54 16.33 43.03 -17.66
N TRP A 55 17.38 42.84 -18.47
CA TRP A 55 17.56 41.61 -19.23
C TRP A 55 17.74 40.40 -18.34
N ASN A 56 18.59 40.51 -17.32
CA ASN A 56 18.82 39.39 -16.35
C ASN A 56 17.57 39.09 -15.55
N LEU A 57 16.76 40.08 -15.18
CA LEU A 57 15.50 39.90 -14.48
C LEU A 57 14.48 39.10 -15.31
N MET A 58 14.32 39.44 -16.60
CA MET A 58 13.44 38.69 -17.50
C MET A 58 13.97 37.30 -17.81
N LEU A 59 15.28 37.16 -18.01
CA LEU A 59 15.91 35.84 -18.19
C LEU A 59 15.65 34.91 -16.98
N ASN A 60 15.79 35.45 -15.77
CA ASN A 60 15.44 34.69 -14.56
C ASN A 60 13.94 34.34 -14.52
N GLY A 61 13.08 35.22 -15.02
CA GLY A 61 11.65 34.96 -15.20
C GLY A 61 11.40 33.74 -16.09
N TYR A 62 11.99 33.67 -17.26
CA TYR A 62 11.88 32.51 -18.16
C TYR A 62 12.35 31.22 -17.52
N VAL A 63 13.46 31.27 -16.79
CA VAL A 63 14.03 30.11 -16.08
C VAL A 63 13.11 29.65 -14.94
N LEU A 64 12.55 30.58 -14.16
CA LEU A 64 11.63 30.26 -13.05
C LEU A 64 10.33 29.58 -13.52
N TYR A 65 9.85 29.97 -14.70
CA TYR A 65 8.67 29.37 -15.32
C TYR A 65 8.97 28.14 -16.19
N GLN A 66 10.18 27.58 -16.07
CA GLN A 66 10.64 26.36 -16.74
C GLN A 66 10.53 26.39 -18.27
N ASN A 67 10.51 27.56 -18.88
CA ASN A 67 10.53 27.73 -20.33
C ASN A 67 11.97 27.90 -20.83
N LEU A 68 12.76 26.84 -20.72
CA LEU A 68 14.20 26.87 -21.01
C LEU A 68 14.51 27.11 -22.49
N ALA A 69 13.64 26.65 -23.39
CA ALA A 69 13.82 26.93 -24.83
C ALA A 69 13.71 28.44 -25.13
N SER A 70 12.66 29.09 -24.59
CA SER A 70 12.50 30.53 -24.68
C SER A 70 13.56 31.31 -23.92
N ALA A 71 13.99 30.79 -22.75
CA ALA A 71 15.11 31.37 -21.99
C ALA A 71 16.40 31.38 -22.81
N ARG A 72 16.72 30.31 -23.55
CA ARG A 72 17.89 30.22 -24.42
C ARG A 72 17.79 31.22 -25.58
N SER A 73 16.64 31.26 -26.28
CA SER A 73 16.39 32.22 -27.33
C SER A 73 16.55 33.65 -26.82
N PHE A 74 15.97 33.96 -25.67
CA PHE A 74 16.06 35.28 -25.05
C PHE A 74 17.51 35.65 -24.66
N PHE A 75 18.25 34.69 -24.08
CA PHE A 75 19.66 34.82 -23.74
C PHE A 75 20.51 35.15 -25.00
N GLU A 76 20.24 34.50 -26.14
CA GLU A 76 20.99 34.74 -27.40
C GLU A 76 20.65 36.11 -28.00
N THR A 77 19.47 36.71 -27.68
CA THR A 77 19.09 38.06 -28.13
C THR A 77 19.63 39.18 -27.23
N MET A 78 20.19 38.88 -26.07
CA MET A 78 20.76 39.90 -25.17
C MET A 78 21.93 40.64 -25.85
N PRO A 79 21.92 41.99 -25.80
CA PRO A 79 23.01 42.80 -26.37
C PRO A 79 24.36 42.52 -25.71
N GLU A 80 24.32 42.43 -24.39
CA GLU A 80 25.48 42.11 -23.52
C GLU A 80 25.15 41.00 -22.56
N ARG A 81 26.09 40.15 -22.23
CA ARG A 81 25.94 39.04 -21.31
C ARG A 81 27.03 39.08 -20.25
N ASP A 82 26.64 39.18 -18.99
CA ASP A 82 27.54 39.17 -17.86
C ASP A 82 27.55 37.79 -17.16
N VAL A 83 28.35 37.67 -16.14
CA VAL A 83 28.48 36.44 -15.34
C VAL A 83 27.13 36.03 -14.73
N VAL A 84 26.22 37.01 -14.45
CA VAL A 84 24.90 36.73 -13.89
C VAL A 84 24.00 36.07 -14.93
N SER A 85 23.99 36.58 -16.18
CA SER A 85 23.22 35.99 -17.29
C SER A 85 23.61 34.53 -17.52
N TRP A 86 24.93 34.26 -17.60
CA TRP A 86 25.45 32.92 -17.78
C TRP A 86 25.09 31.98 -16.63
N ASN A 87 25.25 32.43 -15.37
CA ASN A 87 24.93 31.64 -14.19
C ASN A 87 23.41 31.37 -14.08
N THR A 88 22.57 32.31 -14.52
CA THR A 88 21.12 32.11 -14.56
C THR A 88 20.73 30.99 -15.52
N MET A 89 21.29 30.97 -16.73
CA MET A 89 21.08 29.90 -17.68
C MET A 89 21.59 28.55 -17.20
N LEU A 90 22.83 28.51 -16.66
CA LEU A 90 23.42 27.32 -16.08
C LEU A 90 22.55 26.74 -14.97
N SER A 91 22.08 27.56 -14.05
CA SER A 91 21.18 27.14 -12.96
C SER A 91 19.83 26.66 -13.49
N GLY A 92 19.32 27.27 -14.57
CA GLY A 92 18.08 26.87 -15.21
C GLY A 92 18.19 25.45 -15.82
N TYR A 93 19.21 25.21 -16.61
CA TYR A 93 19.48 23.90 -17.20
C TYR A 93 19.72 22.83 -16.11
N ALA A 94 20.51 23.17 -15.09
CA ALA A 94 20.78 22.26 -13.97
C ALA A 94 19.51 21.79 -13.26
N ARG A 95 18.58 22.71 -12.95
CA ARG A 95 17.30 22.38 -12.32
C ARG A 95 16.33 21.63 -13.25
N GLY A 96 16.40 21.89 -14.55
CA GLY A 96 15.59 21.21 -15.55
C GLY A 96 16.08 19.79 -15.91
N GLY A 97 17.22 19.35 -15.35
CA GLY A 97 17.81 18.05 -15.68
C GLY A 97 18.67 18.02 -16.95
N PHE A 98 18.83 19.18 -17.63
CA PHE A 98 19.58 19.31 -18.87
C PHE A 98 21.06 19.58 -18.61
N VAL A 99 21.76 18.57 -18.11
CA VAL A 99 23.14 18.71 -17.60
C VAL A 99 24.16 18.95 -18.69
N ASP A 100 23.95 18.37 -19.87
CA ASP A 100 24.87 18.53 -20.99
C ASP A 100 24.78 19.93 -21.59
N GLU A 101 23.59 20.52 -21.63
CA GLU A 101 23.36 21.93 -22.00
C GLU A 101 23.98 22.88 -20.94
N ALA A 102 23.85 22.53 -19.64
CA ALA A 102 24.52 23.28 -18.58
C ALA A 102 26.05 23.25 -18.76
N ARG A 103 26.62 22.11 -19.12
CA ARG A 103 28.05 21.93 -19.41
C ARG A 103 28.48 22.75 -20.64
N GLU A 104 27.69 22.76 -21.71
CA GLU A 104 27.93 23.59 -22.89
C GLU A 104 27.97 25.08 -22.53
N MET A 105 26.96 25.55 -21.77
CA MET A 105 26.91 26.93 -21.28
C MET A 105 28.12 27.28 -20.43
N PHE A 106 28.50 26.39 -19.51
CA PHE A 106 29.68 26.57 -18.68
C PHE A 106 30.96 26.62 -19.51
N ALA A 107 31.11 25.77 -20.53
CA ALA A 107 32.27 25.78 -21.42
C ALA A 107 32.39 27.09 -22.20
N ARG A 108 31.29 27.59 -22.76
CA ARG A 108 31.21 28.84 -23.55
C ARG A 108 31.39 30.12 -22.72
N MET A 109 31.22 30.04 -21.40
CA MET A 109 31.30 31.18 -20.50
C MET A 109 32.69 31.82 -20.49
N PRO A 110 32.85 33.11 -20.89
CA PRO A 110 34.16 33.75 -21.02
C PRO A 110 34.89 33.91 -19.68
N ASN A 111 34.19 34.40 -18.66
CA ASN A 111 34.73 34.64 -17.32
C ASN A 111 33.95 33.83 -16.31
N LYS A 112 34.59 32.85 -15.68
CA LYS A 112 34.00 31.97 -14.67
C LYS A 112 34.38 32.43 -13.28
N ASN A 113 33.40 32.73 -12.45
CA ASN A 113 33.60 33.04 -11.05
C ASN A 113 33.32 31.84 -10.13
N SER A 114 33.52 31.98 -8.82
CA SER A 114 33.25 30.89 -7.85
C SER A 114 31.82 30.39 -7.91
N ILE A 115 30.83 31.26 -8.23
CA ILE A 115 29.40 30.86 -8.34
C ILE A 115 29.20 29.98 -9.54
N SER A 116 29.85 30.28 -10.69
CA SER A 116 29.77 29.46 -11.91
C SER A 116 30.29 28.04 -11.69
N TRP A 117 31.45 27.94 -11.04
CA TRP A 117 32.07 26.65 -10.71
C TRP A 117 31.23 25.86 -9.73
N ASN A 118 30.78 26.48 -8.62
CA ASN A 118 29.91 25.86 -7.64
C ASN A 118 28.58 25.41 -8.26
N GLY A 119 28.03 26.26 -9.14
CA GLY A 119 26.80 25.97 -9.88
C GLY A 119 26.93 24.74 -10.76
N MET A 120 28.10 24.55 -11.41
CA MET A 120 28.32 23.36 -12.25
C MET A 120 28.54 22.08 -11.42
N VAL A 121 29.28 22.14 -10.32
CA VAL A 121 29.40 21.02 -9.38
C VAL A 121 28.02 20.64 -8.85
N ALA A 122 27.22 21.62 -8.42
CA ALA A 122 25.86 21.37 -7.95
C ALA A 122 24.94 20.79 -9.06
N ALA A 123 25.11 21.23 -10.30
CA ALA A 123 24.37 20.69 -11.44
C ALA A 123 24.64 19.18 -11.64
N TYR A 124 25.91 18.77 -11.62
CA TYR A 124 26.28 17.37 -11.73
C TYR A 124 25.74 16.54 -10.53
N VAL A 125 25.94 17.02 -9.32
CA VAL A 125 25.49 16.33 -8.09
C VAL A 125 23.96 16.17 -8.06
N HIS A 126 23.19 17.23 -8.38
CA HIS A 126 21.73 17.18 -8.38
C HIS A 126 21.16 16.17 -9.38
N ASN A 127 21.86 15.97 -10.48
CA ASN A 127 21.45 15.07 -11.54
C ASN A 127 22.12 13.68 -11.45
N GLY A 128 22.74 13.35 -10.32
CA GLY A 128 23.32 12.03 -10.05
C GLY A 128 24.65 11.74 -10.76
N ARG A 129 25.24 12.71 -11.46
CA ARG A 129 26.52 12.57 -12.18
C ARG A 129 27.70 12.95 -11.26
N VAL A 130 27.83 12.19 -10.17
CA VAL A 130 28.78 12.53 -9.09
C VAL A 130 30.24 12.38 -9.53
N ASP A 131 30.54 11.48 -10.46
CA ASP A 131 31.89 11.28 -10.96
C ASP A 131 32.38 12.48 -11.77
N GLU A 132 31.50 13.07 -12.60
CA GLU A 132 31.86 14.30 -13.34
C GLU A 132 31.96 15.51 -12.39
N ALA A 133 31.14 15.54 -11.32
CA ALA A 133 31.28 16.54 -10.28
C ALA A 133 32.65 16.46 -9.59
N ALA A 134 33.09 15.24 -9.29
CA ALA A 134 34.40 14.96 -8.69
C ALA A 134 35.54 15.33 -9.63
N ALA A 135 35.45 14.93 -10.89
CA ALA A 135 36.48 15.28 -11.89
C ALA A 135 36.62 16.80 -12.06
N LEU A 136 35.48 17.52 -12.07
CA LEU A 136 35.46 18.98 -12.13
C LEU A 136 36.08 19.58 -10.87
N PHE A 137 35.77 19.01 -9.71
CA PHE A 137 36.28 19.45 -8.42
C PHE A 137 37.82 19.25 -8.33
N GLU A 138 38.34 18.12 -8.75
CA GLU A 138 39.79 17.84 -8.76
C GLU A 138 40.55 18.67 -9.79
N SER A 139 39.90 19.14 -10.85
CA SER A 139 40.54 19.95 -11.91
C SER A 139 40.99 21.33 -11.45
N ARG A 140 40.56 21.80 -10.26
CA ARG A 140 40.82 23.13 -9.75
C ARG A 140 41.01 23.12 -8.23
N GLY A 141 41.89 23.99 -7.72
CA GLY A 141 42.05 24.27 -6.29
C GLY A 141 41.25 25.50 -5.83
N GLY A 142 41.24 25.76 -4.52
CA GLY A 142 40.64 26.98 -3.93
C GLY A 142 39.14 26.98 -3.87
N TRP A 143 38.53 25.81 -3.66
CA TRP A 143 37.07 25.67 -3.48
C TRP A 143 36.60 26.27 -2.16
N LYS A 144 35.40 26.89 -2.20
CA LYS A 144 34.72 27.32 -1.00
C LYS A 144 34.05 26.15 -0.29
N LEU A 145 33.81 26.28 0.99
CA LEU A 145 33.19 25.29 1.87
C LEU A 145 31.89 24.73 1.27
N VAL A 146 31.06 25.59 0.65
CA VAL A 146 29.79 25.18 -0.01
C VAL A 146 30.01 24.12 -1.10
N SER A 147 31.14 24.18 -1.85
CA SER A 147 31.43 23.18 -2.90
C SER A 147 31.83 21.84 -2.31
N TRP A 148 32.63 21.87 -1.24
CA TRP A 148 33.00 20.67 -0.48
C TRP A 148 31.74 19.97 0.06
N ASN A 149 30.87 20.71 0.74
CA ASN A 149 29.64 20.19 1.29
C ASN A 149 28.68 19.67 0.19
N CYS A 150 28.64 20.33 -0.96
CA CYS A 150 27.83 19.91 -2.10
C CYS A 150 28.30 18.56 -2.67
N LEU A 151 29.60 18.40 -2.94
CA LEU A 151 30.15 17.15 -3.47
C LEU A 151 30.04 16.02 -2.44
N MET A 152 30.33 16.29 -1.18
CA MET A 152 30.18 15.34 -0.09
C MET A 152 28.72 14.87 0.04
N GLY A 153 27.75 15.78 -0.03
CA GLY A 153 26.32 15.44 -0.08
C GLY A 153 25.95 14.61 -1.29
N GLY A 154 26.62 14.80 -2.43
CA GLY A 154 26.50 13.97 -3.63
C GLY A 154 26.97 12.54 -3.40
N TYR A 155 28.13 12.34 -2.83
CA TYR A 155 28.63 11.02 -2.46
C TYR A 155 27.71 10.32 -1.44
N VAL A 156 27.26 11.02 -0.42
CA VAL A 156 26.29 10.48 0.57
C VAL A 156 25.00 10.03 -0.11
N LYS A 157 24.43 10.85 -1.00
CA LYS A 157 23.18 10.53 -1.71
C LYS A 157 23.31 9.30 -2.63
N THR A 158 24.51 9.06 -3.17
CA THR A 158 24.81 7.88 -4.01
C THR A 158 25.34 6.69 -3.19
N ASN A 159 25.28 6.78 -1.85
CA ASN A 159 25.76 5.74 -0.90
C ASN A 159 27.26 5.43 -0.99
N ARG A 160 28.08 6.41 -1.41
CA ARG A 160 29.54 6.31 -1.53
C ARG A 160 30.19 6.94 -0.30
N LEU A 161 30.04 6.26 0.86
CA LEU A 161 30.45 6.80 2.16
C LEU A 161 31.97 6.88 2.33
N VAL A 162 32.72 6.01 1.67
CA VAL A 162 34.20 6.03 1.74
C VAL A 162 34.74 7.31 1.11
N GLU A 163 34.29 7.62 -0.09
CA GLU A 163 34.71 8.81 -0.82
C GLU A 163 34.20 10.09 -0.13
N ALA A 164 32.99 10.04 0.45
CA ALA A 164 32.48 11.15 1.26
C ALA A 164 33.37 11.41 2.47
N ARG A 165 33.88 10.34 3.11
CA ARG A 165 34.78 10.44 4.26
C ARG A 165 36.14 10.97 3.87
N GLU A 166 36.75 10.46 2.80
CA GLU A 166 38.00 10.97 2.28
C GLU A 166 37.92 12.47 1.94
N LEU A 167 36.82 12.87 1.33
CA LEU A 167 36.58 14.27 1.02
C LEU A 167 36.46 15.13 2.28
N PHE A 168 35.74 14.66 3.30
CA PHE A 168 35.59 15.33 4.59
C PHE A 168 36.96 15.49 5.29
N ASP A 169 37.79 14.46 5.31
CA ASP A 169 39.10 14.48 5.97
C ASP A 169 40.13 15.39 5.22
N ARG A 170 39.91 15.64 3.91
CA ARG A 170 40.70 16.57 3.08
C ARG A 170 40.23 18.03 3.17
N MET A 171 39.10 18.31 3.79
CA MET A 171 38.58 19.69 3.92
C MET A 171 39.54 20.56 4.74
N PRO A 172 39.89 21.77 4.26
CA PRO A 172 40.75 22.69 5.03
C PRO A 172 40.12 23.13 6.34
N GLU A 173 38.83 23.40 6.32
CA GLU A 173 37.97 23.74 7.46
C GLU A 173 36.63 23.01 7.30
N SER A 174 36.07 22.55 8.39
CA SER A 174 34.73 21.91 8.40
C SER A 174 33.80 22.72 9.29
N ASP A 175 32.59 22.98 8.78
CA ASP A 175 31.52 23.67 9.48
C ASP A 175 30.48 22.67 10.04
N GLU A 176 29.47 23.21 10.74
CA GLU A 176 28.36 22.40 11.27
C GLU A 176 27.67 21.55 10.19
N VAL A 177 27.55 22.08 8.96
CA VAL A 177 26.93 21.36 7.84
C VAL A 177 27.74 20.15 7.43
N SER A 178 29.07 20.29 7.38
CA SER A 178 30.01 19.20 7.04
C SER A 178 29.90 18.06 8.06
N TRP A 179 30.02 18.40 9.35
CA TRP A 179 29.89 17.44 10.45
C TRP A 179 28.53 16.74 10.43
N ASN A 180 27.45 17.51 10.35
CA ASN A 180 26.10 17.00 10.34
C ASN A 180 25.81 16.08 9.14
N THR A 181 26.34 16.41 7.97
CA THR A 181 26.21 15.59 6.77
C THR A 181 26.86 14.22 6.97
N MET A 182 28.09 14.17 7.48
CA MET A 182 28.78 12.90 7.70
C MET A 182 28.18 12.07 8.84
N ILE A 183 27.86 12.71 9.99
CA ILE A 183 27.23 12.02 11.12
C ILE A 183 25.88 11.42 10.69
N SER A 184 25.06 12.20 10.00
CA SER A 184 23.77 11.74 9.50
C SER A 184 23.92 10.62 8.48
N ALA A 185 24.90 10.71 7.58
CA ALA A 185 25.17 9.70 6.57
C ALA A 185 25.54 8.35 7.19
N TYR A 186 26.49 8.33 8.12
CA TYR A 186 26.88 7.10 8.81
C TYR A 186 25.74 6.52 9.66
N ALA A 187 25.01 7.38 10.40
CA ALA A 187 23.88 6.99 11.23
C ALA A 187 22.74 6.35 10.38
N GLN A 188 22.47 6.91 9.20
CA GLN A 188 21.44 6.41 8.29
C GLN A 188 21.80 5.09 7.60
N ASN A 189 23.10 4.84 7.39
CA ASN A 189 23.61 3.64 6.73
C ASN A 189 24.01 2.52 7.70
N GLY A 190 23.66 2.62 8.97
CA GLY A 190 23.90 1.57 9.97
C GLY A 190 25.31 1.54 10.53
N GLN A 191 26.20 2.45 10.12
CA GLN A 191 27.58 2.56 10.62
C GLN A 191 27.61 3.44 11.86
N ILE A 192 26.97 2.97 12.93
CA ILE A 192 26.72 3.78 14.12
C ILE A 192 28.01 4.09 14.91
N SER A 193 29.01 3.22 14.85
CA SER A 193 30.30 3.41 15.51
C SER A 193 31.06 4.59 14.93
N GLU A 194 31.07 4.72 13.60
CA GLU A 194 31.68 5.82 12.87
C GLU A 194 30.93 7.13 13.12
N ALA A 195 29.58 7.07 13.10
CA ALA A 195 28.75 8.22 13.45
C ALA A 195 29.06 8.72 14.86
N GLN A 196 29.17 7.81 15.84
CA GLN A 196 29.51 8.14 17.23
C GLN A 196 30.91 8.72 17.37
N SER A 197 31.91 8.17 16.67
CA SER A 197 33.27 8.71 16.64
C SER A 197 33.31 10.14 16.13
N LEU A 198 32.60 10.42 15.04
CA LEU A 198 32.48 11.79 14.51
C LEU A 198 31.72 12.71 15.45
N PHE A 199 30.63 12.23 16.04
CA PHE A 199 29.85 13.00 17.01
C PHE A 199 30.69 13.42 18.21
N MET A 200 31.54 12.53 18.73
CA MET A 200 32.43 12.84 19.84
C MET A 200 33.52 13.88 19.48
N ARG A 201 33.99 13.85 18.23
CA ARG A 201 34.98 14.78 17.69
C ARG A 201 34.39 16.12 17.25
N CYS A 202 33.06 16.21 17.06
CA CYS A 202 32.41 17.43 16.61
C CYS A 202 32.58 18.56 17.60
N PRO A 203 33.14 19.72 17.20
CA PRO A 203 33.42 20.82 18.09
C PRO A 203 32.17 21.52 18.67
N SER A 204 31.14 21.65 17.85
CA SER A 204 29.84 22.23 18.19
C SER A 204 28.74 21.26 17.83
N ARG A 205 27.97 20.82 18.82
CA ARG A 205 26.85 19.90 18.64
C ARG A 205 25.55 20.67 18.75
N ASP A 206 24.94 20.96 17.59
CA ASP A 206 23.66 21.64 17.54
C ASP A 206 22.48 20.62 17.70
N VAL A 207 21.25 21.13 17.74
CA VAL A 207 20.04 20.31 17.84
C VAL A 207 19.94 19.30 16.70
N PHE A 208 20.44 19.63 15.50
CA PHE A 208 20.40 18.75 14.34
C PHE A 208 21.38 17.59 14.50
N THR A 209 22.60 17.84 14.98
CA THR A 209 23.63 16.81 15.27
C THR A 209 23.10 15.77 16.26
N TRP A 210 22.54 16.24 17.37
CA TRP A 210 21.92 15.38 18.39
C TRP A 210 20.75 14.58 17.82
N THR A 211 19.85 15.24 17.09
CA THR A 211 18.67 14.58 16.49
C THR A 211 19.08 13.51 15.47
N SER A 212 20.16 13.75 14.71
CA SER A 212 20.72 12.79 13.77
C SER A 212 21.23 11.53 14.48
N MET A 213 21.93 11.69 15.60
CA MET A 213 22.38 10.55 16.43
C MET A 213 21.22 9.79 17.05
N VAL A 214 20.24 10.47 17.64
CA VAL A 214 19.02 9.85 18.19
C VAL A 214 18.31 9.02 17.12
N SER A 215 18.12 9.59 15.92
CA SER A 215 17.48 8.90 14.80
C SER A 215 18.32 7.71 14.28
N GLY A 216 19.65 7.84 14.29
CA GLY A 216 20.58 6.78 13.94
C GLY A 216 20.50 5.60 14.91
N TYR A 217 20.53 5.85 16.21
CA TYR A 217 20.36 4.80 17.23
C TYR A 217 19.02 4.08 17.10
N ILE A 218 17.92 4.83 16.92
CA ILE A 218 16.57 4.25 16.70
C ILE A 218 16.56 3.31 15.50
N ARG A 219 17.11 3.75 14.39
CA ARG A 219 17.13 2.98 13.13
C ARG A 219 17.92 1.69 13.24
N ASN A 220 18.95 1.68 14.10
CA ASN A 220 19.78 0.51 14.39
C ASN A 220 19.25 -0.33 15.59
N GLY A 221 18.05 -0.06 16.09
CA GLY A 221 17.44 -0.81 17.18
C GLY A 221 18.00 -0.51 18.58
N MET A 222 18.88 0.48 18.71
CA MET A 222 19.59 0.85 19.95
C MET A 222 18.79 1.90 20.72
N LEU A 223 17.63 1.49 21.27
CA LEU A 223 16.69 2.41 21.92
C LEU A 223 17.22 3.04 23.22
N ASP A 224 18.02 2.32 23.96
CA ASP A 224 18.57 2.82 25.24
C ASP A 224 19.63 3.90 25.01
N GLU A 225 20.44 3.75 23.97
CA GLU A 225 21.39 4.74 23.51
C GLU A 225 20.68 5.98 22.93
N ALA A 226 19.60 5.74 22.17
CA ALA A 226 18.76 6.83 21.66
C ALA A 226 18.16 7.63 22.81
N ARG A 227 17.67 6.97 23.85
CA ARG A 227 17.10 7.61 25.04
C ARG A 227 18.16 8.41 25.80
N ARG A 228 19.32 7.81 26.09
CA ARG A 228 20.43 8.49 26.77
C ARG A 228 20.87 9.74 26.00
N SER A 229 21.04 9.63 24.68
CA SER A 229 21.41 10.76 23.83
C SER A 229 20.33 11.85 23.83
N PHE A 230 19.05 11.48 23.78
CA PHE A 230 17.95 12.42 23.86
C PHE A 230 17.89 13.15 25.21
N ASP A 231 18.11 12.42 26.31
CA ASP A 231 18.08 13.02 27.66
C ASP A 231 19.24 13.99 27.87
N GLN A 232 20.42 13.72 27.27
CA GLN A 232 21.62 14.57 27.31
C GLN A 232 21.53 15.81 26.41
N MET A 233 20.55 15.90 25.50
CA MET A 233 20.39 17.08 24.63
C MET A 233 20.18 18.35 25.46
N PRO A 234 21.00 19.40 25.26
CA PRO A 234 20.83 20.69 25.95
C PRO A 234 19.48 21.33 25.63
N GLU A 235 19.10 21.32 24.35
CA GLU A 235 17.84 21.84 23.86
C GLU A 235 17.13 20.79 23.06
N LYS A 236 15.83 20.58 23.30
CA LYS A 236 15.00 19.59 22.63
C LYS A 236 14.00 20.27 21.70
N SER A 237 14.14 20.04 20.41
CA SER A 237 13.20 20.52 19.40
C SER A 237 11.99 19.59 19.27
N VAL A 238 10.89 20.10 18.68
CA VAL A 238 9.72 19.27 18.33
C VAL A 238 10.13 18.07 17.45
N VAL A 239 11.14 18.24 16.59
CA VAL A 239 11.66 17.18 15.72
C VAL A 239 12.34 16.08 16.53
N SER A 240 13.20 16.43 17.51
CA SER A 240 13.87 15.44 18.36
C SER A 240 12.88 14.65 19.23
N TRP A 241 11.87 15.34 19.79
CA TRP A 241 10.77 14.69 20.50
C TRP A 241 10.01 13.70 19.60
N ASN A 242 9.62 14.14 18.41
CA ASN A 242 8.93 13.25 17.47
C ASN A 242 9.79 12.06 17.03
N SER A 243 11.09 12.26 16.84
CA SER A 243 12.01 11.18 16.47
C SER A 243 12.04 10.07 17.53
N ILE A 244 12.23 10.46 18.80
CA ILE A 244 12.30 9.47 19.90
C ILE A 244 10.95 8.78 20.14
N ILE A 245 9.83 9.51 20.10
CA ILE A 245 8.47 8.96 20.21
C ILE A 245 8.21 7.95 19.08
N THR A 246 8.52 8.33 17.84
CA THR A 246 8.38 7.44 16.67
C THR A 246 9.21 6.17 16.84
N GLY A 247 10.44 6.30 17.35
CA GLY A 247 11.31 5.16 17.64
C GLY A 247 10.67 4.16 18.62
N TYR A 248 10.13 4.65 19.73
CA TYR A 248 9.44 3.79 20.70
C TYR A 248 8.15 3.17 20.15
N VAL A 249 7.36 3.93 19.37
CA VAL A 249 6.16 3.41 18.69
C VAL A 249 6.50 2.28 17.73
N HIS A 250 7.51 2.44 16.87
CA HIS A 250 7.93 1.40 15.91
C HIS A 250 8.46 0.13 16.60
N ASN A 251 9.09 0.28 17.77
CA ASN A 251 9.56 -0.83 18.57
C ASN A 251 8.49 -1.36 19.54
N LYS A 252 7.22 -1.06 19.32
CA LYS A 252 6.05 -1.53 20.10
C LYS A 252 6.08 -1.15 21.60
N ARG A 253 6.92 -0.19 21.99
CA ARG A 253 7.03 0.35 23.36
C ARG A 253 6.14 1.60 23.52
N ILE A 254 4.83 1.44 23.26
CA ILE A 254 3.91 2.60 23.17
C ILE A 254 3.70 3.28 24.54
N ASP A 255 3.89 2.55 25.63
CA ASP A 255 3.74 3.10 26.99
C ASP A 255 4.81 4.15 27.25
N VAL A 256 6.08 3.88 26.90
CA VAL A 256 7.19 4.85 26.99
C VAL A 256 6.98 6.01 26.02
N ALA A 257 6.48 5.71 24.81
CA ALA A 257 6.15 6.76 23.85
C ALA A 257 5.07 7.70 24.38
N ARG A 258 4.10 7.20 25.15
CA ARG A 258 3.05 7.99 25.80
C ARG A 258 3.60 8.91 26.87
N GLU A 259 4.47 8.41 27.74
CA GLU A 259 5.14 9.21 28.77
C GLU A 259 5.92 10.37 28.15
N LEU A 260 6.68 10.10 27.08
CA LEU A 260 7.41 11.12 26.33
C LEU A 260 6.47 12.14 25.67
N PHE A 261 5.38 11.67 25.06
CA PHE A 261 4.39 12.55 24.46
C PHE A 261 3.72 13.47 25.51
N GLU A 262 3.44 12.96 26.70
CA GLU A 262 2.85 13.75 27.78
C GLU A 262 3.85 14.76 28.38
N SER A 263 5.12 14.41 28.40
CA SER A 263 6.22 15.29 28.85
C SER A 263 6.60 16.37 27.83
N MET A 264 6.08 16.28 26.60
CA MET A 264 6.42 17.19 25.52
C MET A 264 5.83 18.60 25.76
N PRO A 265 6.64 19.67 25.81
CA PRO A 265 6.16 21.02 26.11
C PRO A 265 5.16 21.56 25.09
N THR A 266 5.43 21.35 23.81
CA THR A 266 4.57 21.75 22.69
C THR A 266 4.39 20.59 21.72
N ARG A 267 3.15 20.25 21.42
CA ARG A 267 2.81 19.13 20.55
C ARG A 267 2.42 19.64 19.17
N SER A 268 3.08 19.13 18.13
CA SER A 268 2.71 19.38 16.74
C SER A 268 1.64 18.39 16.25
N ILE A 269 0.98 18.68 15.15
CA ILE A 269 0.06 17.72 14.48
C ILE A 269 0.77 16.38 14.25
N SER A 270 2.05 16.40 13.84
CA SER A 270 2.85 15.20 13.64
C SER A 270 3.00 14.36 14.91
N SER A 271 3.20 14.99 16.08
CA SER A 271 3.29 14.29 17.37
C SER A 271 2.02 13.51 17.69
N TRP A 272 0.87 14.16 17.51
CA TRP A 272 -0.43 13.55 17.70
C TRP A 272 -0.65 12.39 16.72
N ASN A 273 -0.35 12.61 15.42
CA ASN A 273 -0.50 11.59 14.38
C ASN A 273 0.36 10.35 14.65
N THR A 274 1.58 10.53 15.15
CA THR A 274 2.46 9.41 15.54
C THR A 274 1.84 8.57 16.64
N MET A 275 1.31 9.19 17.69
CA MET A 275 0.67 8.46 18.79
C MET A 275 -0.63 7.77 18.36
N ILE A 276 -1.47 8.45 17.57
CA ILE A 276 -2.71 7.86 17.01
C ILE A 276 -2.38 6.63 16.18
N SER A 277 -1.40 6.73 15.27
CA SER A 277 -0.96 5.61 14.44
C SER A 277 -0.39 4.46 15.28
N GLY A 278 0.37 4.77 16.34
CA GLY A 278 0.93 3.77 17.24
C GLY A 278 -0.13 2.97 17.99
N TYR A 279 -1.11 3.64 18.58
CA TYR A 279 -2.23 2.97 19.25
C TYR A 279 -3.10 2.19 18.27
N ALA A 280 -3.36 2.74 17.09
CA ALA A 280 -4.10 2.06 16.04
C ALA A 280 -3.40 0.77 15.58
N GLN A 281 -2.08 0.78 15.38
CA GLN A 281 -1.29 -0.40 15.00
C GLN A 281 -1.26 -1.48 16.11
N ARG A 282 -1.34 -1.08 17.38
CA ARG A 282 -1.47 -2.02 18.51
C ARG A 282 -2.88 -2.61 18.63
N GLY A 283 -3.86 -2.04 17.93
CA GLY A 283 -5.28 -2.42 18.03
C GLY A 283 -6.06 -1.66 19.10
N ASP A 284 -5.43 -0.74 19.81
CA ASP A 284 -6.07 0.09 20.86
C ASP A 284 -6.78 1.31 20.24
N VAL A 285 -7.78 1.02 19.42
CA VAL A 285 -8.52 2.06 18.68
C VAL A 285 -9.28 3.03 19.59
N ALA A 286 -9.63 2.62 20.80
CA ALA A 286 -10.30 3.48 21.79
C ALA A 286 -9.35 4.61 22.24
N GLU A 287 -8.11 4.29 22.58
CA GLU A 287 -7.09 5.30 22.95
C GLU A 287 -6.70 6.16 21.75
N ALA A 288 -6.56 5.57 20.55
CA ALA A 288 -6.33 6.32 19.32
C ALA A 288 -7.46 7.34 19.09
N ARG A 289 -8.73 6.96 19.25
CA ARG A 289 -9.89 7.88 19.11
C ARG A 289 -9.90 8.95 20.18
N SER A 290 -9.56 8.61 21.43
CA SER A 290 -9.45 9.58 22.54
C SER A 290 -8.41 10.67 22.19
N LEU A 291 -7.25 10.29 21.70
CA LEU A 291 -6.21 11.23 21.27
C LEU A 291 -6.66 12.07 20.07
N PHE A 292 -7.28 11.45 19.07
CA PHE A 292 -7.83 12.14 17.92
C PHE A 292 -8.85 13.22 18.31
N ASN A 293 -9.72 12.92 19.29
CA ASN A 293 -10.71 13.88 19.79
C ASN A 293 -10.08 15.05 20.55
N LYS A 294 -8.95 14.80 21.24
CA LYS A 294 -8.19 15.83 21.99
C LYS A 294 -7.31 16.72 21.11
N MET A 295 -7.13 16.39 19.82
CA MET A 295 -6.32 17.19 18.90
C MET A 295 -6.92 18.60 18.74
N PRO A 296 -6.13 19.67 18.91
CA PRO A 296 -6.58 21.04 18.68
C PRO A 296 -6.95 21.31 17.21
N GLN A 297 -6.16 20.77 16.31
CA GLN A 297 -6.35 20.87 14.85
C GLN A 297 -6.07 19.50 14.22
N ARG A 298 -6.84 19.17 13.22
CA ARG A 298 -6.72 17.91 12.46
C ARG A 298 -6.39 18.22 11.01
N ASP A 299 -5.48 17.46 10.43
CA ASP A 299 -5.17 17.51 9.01
C ASP A 299 -5.62 16.22 8.31
N SER A 300 -5.47 16.17 7.01
CA SER A 300 -5.82 14.98 6.22
C SER A 300 -5.04 13.71 6.64
N ILE A 301 -3.86 13.87 7.25
CA ILE A 301 -3.06 12.75 7.76
C ILE A 301 -3.68 12.21 9.05
N SER A 302 -4.14 13.09 9.95
CA SER A 302 -4.84 12.71 11.17
C SER A 302 -6.09 11.86 10.88
N TRP A 303 -6.90 12.32 9.94
CA TRP A 303 -8.08 11.59 9.50
C TRP A 303 -7.72 10.24 8.87
N SER A 304 -6.70 10.22 7.98
CA SER A 304 -6.22 8.99 7.35
C SER A 304 -5.74 7.96 8.38
N ALA A 305 -4.96 8.41 9.37
CA ALA A 305 -4.42 7.55 10.42
C ALA A 305 -5.52 6.87 11.24
N MET A 306 -6.55 7.66 11.62
CA MET A 306 -7.65 7.13 12.40
C MET A 306 -8.58 6.21 11.59
N ILE A 307 -8.89 6.57 10.33
CA ILE A 307 -9.67 5.72 9.41
C ILE A 307 -8.93 4.39 9.16
N ALA A 308 -7.62 4.45 8.91
CA ALA A 308 -6.81 3.25 8.74
C ALA A 308 -6.77 2.39 10.01
N GLY A 309 -6.69 3.02 11.19
CA GLY A 309 -6.71 2.31 12.47
C GLY A 309 -8.00 1.54 12.70
N TYR A 310 -9.14 2.16 12.46
CA TYR A 310 -10.43 1.48 12.52
C TYR A 310 -10.54 0.34 11.50
N ALA A 311 -10.12 0.58 10.26
CA ALA A 311 -10.15 -0.42 9.20
C ALA A 311 -9.32 -1.65 9.54
N GLN A 312 -8.07 -1.47 10.00
CA GLN A 312 -7.16 -2.56 10.35
C GLN A 312 -7.62 -3.37 11.57
N SER A 313 -8.34 -2.74 12.48
CA SER A 313 -8.88 -3.38 13.68
C SER A 313 -10.27 -4.00 13.47
N GLY A 314 -10.78 -4.03 12.23
CA GLY A 314 -12.08 -4.62 11.89
C GLY A 314 -13.30 -3.76 12.25
N HIS A 315 -13.10 -2.51 12.69
CA HIS A 315 -14.15 -1.55 13.03
C HIS A 315 -14.58 -0.76 11.79
N SER A 316 -15.14 -1.48 10.81
CA SER A 316 -15.43 -0.93 9.48
C SER A 316 -16.52 0.14 9.49
N GLU A 317 -17.54 -0.01 10.34
CA GLU A 317 -18.63 0.98 10.46
C GLU A 317 -18.09 2.32 10.99
N GLU A 318 -17.25 2.27 12.01
CA GLU A 318 -16.63 3.46 12.59
C GLU A 318 -15.68 4.14 11.58
N ALA A 319 -14.97 3.36 10.76
CA ALA A 319 -14.14 3.90 9.67
C ALA A 319 -14.99 4.67 8.65
N PHE A 320 -16.15 4.13 8.26
CA PHE A 320 -17.07 4.81 7.34
C PHE A 320 -17.71 6.04 7.98
N HIS A 321 -18.12 5.96 9.24
CA HIS A 321 -18.66 7.10 9.97
C HIS A 321 -17.64 8.24 10.06
N LEU A 322 -16.39 7.90 10.33
CA LEU A 322 -15.30 8.88 10.41
C LEU A 322 -15.02 9.55 9.06
N PHE A 323 -15.08 8.80 7.96
CA PHE A 323 -14.99 9.35 6.62
C PHE A 323 -16.13 10.33 6.30
N VAL A 324 -17.36 10.02 6.70
CA VAL A 324 -18.50 10.92 6.54
C VAL A 324 -18.32 12.18 7.40
N GLU A 325 -17.83 12.04 8.65
CA GLU A 325 -17.53 13.16 9.54
C GLU A 325 -16.48 14.09 8.93
N MET A 326 -15.39 13.53 8.35
CA MET A 326 -14.35 14.29 7.62
C MET A 326 -14.96 15.15 6.49
N ASN A 327 -15.81 14.53 5.66
CA ASN A 327 -16.43 15.23 4.54
C ASN A 327 -17.40 16.33 5.01
N ARG A 328 -18.14 16.13 6.11
CA ARG A 328 -19.01 17.15 6.72
C ARG A 328 -18.21 18.35 7.23
N ASN A 329 -17.01 18.14 7.74
CA ASN A 329 -16.10 19.19 8.18
C ASN A 329 -15.40 19.92 7.01
N ARG A 330 -15.76 19.60 5.75
CA ARG A 330 -15.17 20.15 4.52
C ARG A 330 -13.67 19.94 4.39
N GLU A 331 -13.14 18.95 5.10
CA GLU A 331 -11.75 18.53 4.93
C GLU A 331 -11.59 17.79 3.60
N ARG A 332 -10.55 18.14 2.86
CA ARG A 332 -10.29 17.49 1.57
C ARG A 332 -9.71 16.10 1.79
N SER A 333 -10.46 15.09 1.31
CA SER A 333 -9.94 13.72 1.27
C SER A 333 -8.71 13.65 0.35
N ASN A 334 -7.61 13.20 0.91
CA ASN A 334 -6.40 12.93 0.15
C ASN A 334 -6.43 11.51 -0.43
N LYS A 335 -5.44 11.19 -1.27
CA LYS A 335 -5.33 9.87 -1.88
C LYS A 335 -5.26 8.73 -0.86
N SER A 336 -4.61 8.94 0.29
CA SER A 336 -4.48 7.93 1.36
C SER A 336 -5.82 7.62 2.03
N VAL A 337 -6.67 8.62 2.27
CA VAL A 337 -8.03 8.40 2.79
C VAL A 337 -8.83 7.51 1.85
N PHE A 338 -8.81 7.80 0.54
CA PHE A 338 -9.52 6.96 -0.43
C PHE A 338 -9.00 5.54 -0.46
N THR A 339 -7.68 5.32 -0.42
CA THR A 339 -7.13 3.95 -0.39
C THR A 339 -7.54 3.19 0.88
N CYS A 340 -7.58 3.85 2.04
CA CYS A 340 -8.04 3.22 3.30
C CYS A 340 -9.52 2.84 3.23
N VAL A 341 -10.39 3.76 2.78
CA VAL A 341 -11.83 3.49 2.66
C VAL A 341 -12.11 2.41 1.62
N LEU A 342 -11.42 2.43 0.47
CA LEU A 342 -11.52 1.38 -0.55
C LEU A 342 -11.06 0.01 -0.02
N SER A 343 -9.99 -0.03 0.79
CA SER A 343 -9.56 -1.26 1.45
C SER A 343 -10.61 -1.80 2.42
N THR A 344 -11.23 -0.90 3.21
CA THR A 344 -12.33 -1.28 4.11
C THR A 344 -13.53 -1.83 3.34
N CYS A 345 -13.92 -1.19 2.23
CA CYS A 345 -14.97 -1.70 1.34
C CYS A 345 -14.61 -3.09 0.78
N ALA A 346 -13.35 -3.30 0.43
CA ALA A 346 -12.85 -4.57 -0.07
C ALA A 346 -12.95 -5.70 0.98
N ASP A 347 -12.61 -5.43 2.21
CA ASP A 347 -12.59 -6.42 3.30
C ASP A 347 -14.00 -6.79 3.76
N THR A 348 -14.91 -5.80 3.85
CA THR A 348 -16.32 -6.01 4.20
C THR A 348 -17.18 -6.50 3.05
N GLY A 349 -16.72 -6.34 1.80
CA GLY A 349 -17.48 -6.71 0.60
C GLY A 349 -18.56 -5.69 0.22
N VAL A 350 -18.49 -4.45 0.72
CA VAL A 350 -19.48 -3.38 0.48
C VAL A 350 -19.20 -2.72 -0.87
N LEU A 351 -19.85 -3.21 -1.92
CA LEU A 351 -19.61 -2.77 -3.30
C LEU A 351 -20.18 -1.38 -3.60
N GLU A 352 -21.39 -1.09 -3.12
CA GLU A 352 -22.09 0.17 -3.45
C GLU A 352 -21.30 1.38 -2.94
N LEU A 353 -20.80 1.33 -1.72
CA LEU A 353 -19.93 2.38 -1.17
C LEU A 353 -18.60 2.48 -1.94
N GLY A 354 -18.01 1.32 -2.29
CA GLY A 354 -16.81 1.29 -3.12
C GLY A 354 -16.99 1.98 -4.48
N MET A 355 -18.16 1.81 -5.10
CA MET A 355 -18.52 2.49 -6.36
C MET A 355 -18.72 4.00 -6.16
N GLN A 356 -19.30 4.43 -5.04
CA GLN A 356 -19.40 5.86 -4.70
C GLN A 356 -18.01 6.48 -4.53
N MET A 357 -17.09 5.77 -3.85
CA MET A 357 -15.70 6.21 -3.72
C MET A 357 -15.00 6.31 -5.06
N HIS A 358 -15.20 5.34 -5.95
CA HIS A 358 -14.67 5.41 -7.32
C HIS A 358 -15.17 6.67 -8.05
N GLY A 359 -16.47 6.98 -8.00
CA GLY A 359 -17.01 8.20 -8.59
C GLY A 359 -16.40 9.49 -8.01
N GLN A 360 -16.07 9.52 -6.71
CA GLN A 360 -15.38 10.67 -6.10
C GLN A 360 -13.91 10.75 -6.55
N VAL A 361 -13.20 9.64 -6.62
CA VAL A 361 -11.83 9.54 -7.11
C VAL A 361 -11.73 10.07 -8.54
N THR A 362 -12.64 9.67 -9.43
CA THR A 362 -12.77 10.15 -10.81
C THR A 362 -13.01 11.67 -10.86
N LYS A 363 -13.97 12.16 -10.09
CA LYS A 363 -14.32 13.59 -10.05
C LYS A 363 -13.16 14.49 -9.62
N ILE A 364 -12.29 13.98 -8.72
CA ILE A 364 -11.13 14.72 -8.19
C ILE A 364 -9.90 14.55 -9.11
N GLY A 365 -9.90 13.57 -10.01
CA GLY A 365 -8.78 13.29 -10.92
C GLY A 365 -7.67 12.44 -10.27
N TYR A 366 -7.97 11.67 -9.23
CA TYR A 366 -6.98 10.80 -8.57
C TYR A 366 -6.80 9.43 -9.25
N GLU A 367 -7.53 9.14 -10.31
CA GLU A 367 -7.40 7.90 -11.08
C GLU A 367 -6.01 7.72 -11.71
N SER A 368 -5.33 8.83 -12.02
CA SER A 368 -3.96 8.80 -12.57
C SER A 368 -2.91 8.30 -11.59
N ALA A 369 -3.21 8.24 -10.29
CA ALA A 369 -2.28 7.74 -9.29
C ALA A 369 -2.36 6.22 -9.23
N THR A 370 -1.30 5.52 -9.67
CA THR A 370 -1.22 4.04 -9.76
C THR A 370 -1.69 3.34 -8.49
N TYR A 371 -1.28 3.80 -7.31
CA TYR A 371 -1.68 3.14 -6.06
C TYR A 371 -3.17 3.32 -5.70
N VAL A 372 -3.83 4.40 -6.15
CA VAL A 372 -5.29 4.57 -6.02
C VAL A 372 -6.01 3.62 -6.99
N GLY A 373 -5.51 3.54 -8.24
CA GLY A 373 -5.96 2.56 -9.22
C GLY A 373 -5.85 1.12 -8.70
N ASN A 374 -4.72 0.77 -8.10
CA ASN A 374 -4.51 -0.53 -7.47
C ASN A 374 -5.51 -0.83 -6.34
N ALA A 375 -5.82 0.17 -5.49
CA ALA A 375 -6.83 0.04 -4.44
C ALA A 375 -8.24 -0.16 -5.01
N LEU A 376 -8.59 0.52 -6.11
CA LEU A 376 -9.86 0.34 -6.81
C LEU A 376 -9.96 -1.07 -7.42
N VAL A 377 -8.90 -1.55 -8.09
CA VAL A 377 -8.84 -2.92 -8.63
C VAL A 377 -9.02 -3.93 -7.51
N ALA A 378 -8.29 -3.78 -6.41
CA ALA A 378 -8.39 -4.67 -5.24
C ALA A 378 -9.81 -4.67 -4.64
N MET A 379 -10.42 -3.49 -4.50
CA MET A 379 -11.78 -3.32 -4.00
C MET A 379 -12.78 -4.05 -4.90
N TYR A 380 -12.74 -3.84 -6.21
CA TYR A 380 -13.64 -4.53 -7.13
C TYR A 380 -13.42 -6.04 -7.15
N CYS A 381 -12.17 -6.51 -7.14
CA CYS A 381 -11.85 -7.94 -7.03
C CYS A 381 -12.43 -8.55 -5.76
N LYS A 382 -12.23 -7.91 -4.59
CA LYS A 382 -12.69 -8.45 -3.31
C LYS A 382 -14.20 -8.32 -3.10
N CYS A 383 -14.87 -7.38 -3.78
CA CYS A 383 -16.33 -7.22 -3.77
C CYS A 383 -17.05 -8.05 -4.84
N GLY A 384 -16.35 -8.93 -5.57
CA GLY A 384 -16.97 -9.83 -6.53
C GLY A 384 -17.37 -9.20 -7.86
N SER A 385 -16.66 -8.17 -8.33
CA SER A 385 -16.92 -7.45 -9.59
C SER A 385 -15.68 -7.45 -10.48
N ILE A 386 -15.29 -8.61 -10.98
CA ILE A 386 -14.03 -8.79 -11.73
C ILE A 386 -14.01 -8.01 -13.05
N GLU A 387 -15.15 -7.84 -13.70
CA GLU A 387 -15.26 -7.07 -14.95
C GLU A 387 -14.92 -5.60 -14.70
N LYS A 388 -15.45 -4.99 -13.62
CA LYS A 388 -15.12 -3.61 -13.25
C LYS A 388 -13.65 -3.48 -12.81
N ALA A 389 -13.13 -4.48 -12.10
CA ALA A 389 -11.71 -4.53 -11.74
C ALA A 389 -10.84 -4.49 -13.00
N ASN A 390 -11.16 -5.29 -14.02
CA ASN A 390 -10.43 -5.29 -15.27
C ASN A 390 -10.54 -3.95 -16.02
N CYS A 391 -11.71 -3.31 -16.05
CA CYS A 391 -11.87 -1.99 -16.66
C CYS A 391 -10.94 -0.95 -16.01
N VAL A 392 -10.90 -0.91 -14.65
CA VAL A 392 -10.00 -0.01 -13.92
C VAL A 392 -8.54 -0.35 -14.19
N PHE A 393 -8.17 -1.63 -14.15
CA PHE A 393 -6.81 -2.11 -14.44
C PHE A 393 -6.33 -1.67 -15.83
N GLN A 394 -7.16 -1.80 -16.85
CA GLN A 394 -6.80 -1.35 -18.20
C GLN A 394 -6.58 0.17 -18.25
N GLY A 395 -7.33 0.95 -17.46
CA GLY A 395 -7.21 2.40 -17.36
C GLY A 395 -5.97 2.92 -16.63
N ILE A 396 -5.23 2.08 -15.89
CA ILE A 396 -3.97 2.48 -15.24
C ILE A 396 -2.90 2.70 -16.32
N ILE A 397 -2.39 3.93 -16.43
CA ILE A 397 -1.41 4.33 -17.46
C ILE A 397 -0.08 3.64 -17.21
N GLU A 398 0.48 3.82 -16.01
CA GLU A 398 1.75 3.21 -15.60
C GLU A 398 1.47 2.09 -14.59
N LYS A 399 1.47 0.85 -15.08
CA LYS A 399 1.25 -0.33 -14.24
C LYS A 399 2.55 -0.74 -13.56
N ASP A 400 2.54 -0.71 -12.23
CA ASP A 400 3.62 -1.27 -11.41
C ASP A 400 3.41 -2.78 -11.15
N THR A 401 4.39 -3.44 -10.52
CA THR A 401 4.29 -4.86 -10.16
C THR A 401 3.06 -5.15 -9.29
N VAL A 402 2.66 -4.19 -8.42
CA VAL A 402 1.46 -4.34 -7.57
C VAL A 402 0.18 -4.34 -8.40
N SER A 403 0.11 -3.51 -9.47
CA SER A 403 -1.04 -3.49 -10.39
C SER A 403 -1.25 -4.86 -11.03
N TRP A 404 -0.19 -5.44 -11.57
CA TRP A 404 -0.20 -6.76 -12.20
C TRP A 404 -0.58 -7.85 -11.19
N ASN A 405 0.08 -7.89 -10.04
CA ASN A 405 -0.16 -8.88 -8.99
C ASN A 405 -1.60 -8.84 -8.49
N THR A 406 -2.15 -7.64 -8.31
CA THR A 406 -3.54 -7.46 -7.85
C THR A 406 -4.54 -8.05 -8.85
N MET A 407 -4.32 -7.84 -10.15
CA MET A 407 -5.22 -8.37 -11.17
C MET A 407 -5.07 -9.88 -11.37
N ILE A 408 -3.84 -10.42 -11.37
CA ILE A 408 -3.56 -11.86 -11.44
C ILE A 408 -4.23 -12.58 -10.26
N ALA A 409 -4.00 -12.10 -9.03
CA ALA A 409 -4.64 -12.66 -7.83
C ALA A 409 -6.18 -12.49 -7.84
N GLY A 410 -6.68 -11.39 -8.41
CA GLY A 410 -8.09 -11.15 -8.61
C GLY A 410 -8.72 -12.25 -9.48
N TYR A 411 -8.21 -12.47 -10.66
CA TYR A 411 -8.70 -13.54 -11.55
C TYR A 411 -8.57 -14.93 -10.92
N ALA A 412 -7.42 -15.20 -10.28
CA ALA A 412 -7.20 -16.49 -9.60
C ALA A 412 -8.29 -16.78 -8.57
N ARG A 413 -8.60 -15.81 -7.70
CA ARG A 413 -9.63 -15.95 -6.66
C ARG A 413 -11.05 -16.10 -7.22
N HIS A 414 -11.31 -15.56 -8.39
CA HIS A 414 -12.61 -15.70 -9.06
C HIS A 414 -12.77 -16.99 -9.85
N GLY A 415 -11.78 -17.89 -9.84
CA GLY A 415 -11.78 -19.14 -10.59
C GLY A 415 -11.43 -18.99 -12.07
N PHE A 416 -11.02 -17.78 -12.51
CA PHE A 416 -10.60 -17.48 -13.88
C PHE A 416 -9.09 -17.64 -14.04
N GLY A 417 -8.59 -18.87 -13.79
CA GLY A 417 -7.15 -19.12 -13.76
C GLY A 417 -6.47 -18.95 -15.12
N ARG A 418 -7.17 -19.20 -16.23
CA ARG A 418 -6.62 -19.00 -17.58
C ARG A 418 -6.41 -17.52 -17.87
N GLU A 419 -7.38 -16.68 -17.50
CA GLU A 419 -7.30 -15.23 -17.63
C GLU A 419 -6.18 -14.65 -16.75
N ALA A 420 -5.99 -15.20 -15.55
CA ALA A 420 -4.87 -14.83 -14.68
C ALA A 420 -3.51 -15.08 -15.36
N LEU A 421 -3.35 -16.23 -16.03
CA LEU A 421 -2.12 -16.55 -16.77
C LEU A 421 -1.91 -15.65 -18.00
N ILE A 422 -2.98 -15.26 -18.70
CA ILE A 422 -2.90 -14.29 -19.81
C ILE A 422 -2.40 -12.92 -19.30
N VAL A 423 -2.88 -12.48 -18.12
CA VAL A 423 -2.41 -11.23 -17.50
C VAL A 423 -0.94 -11.35 -17.12
N PHE A 424 -0.51 -12.49 -16.58
CA PHE A 424 0.91 -12.73 -16.27
C PHE A 424 1.80 -12.72 -17.53
N GLU A 425 1.38 -13.35 -18.61
CA GLU A 425 2.08 -13.31 -19.90
C GLU A 425 2.15 -11.85 -20.44
N SER A 426 1.10 -11.06 -20.24
CA SER A 426 1.11 -9.64 -20.62
C SER A 426 2.07 -8.82 -19.77
N MET A 427 2.18 -9.12 -18.46
CA MET A 427 3.15 -8.52 -17.56
C MET A 427 4.59 -8.75 -18.05
N THR A 428 4.93 -10.01 -18.36
CA THR A 428 6.28 -10.36 -18.83
C THR A 428 6.61 -9.72 -20.18
N LYS A 429 5.65 -9.67 -21.11
CA LYS A 429 5.79 -8.98 -22.40
C LYS A 429 5.99 -7.47 -22.27
N SER A 430 5.44 -6.85 -21.23
CA SER A 430 5.63 -5.41 -20.96
C SER A 430 7.02 -5.08 -20.38
N GLY A 431 7.84 -6.07 -20.07
CA GLY A 431 9.14 -5.91 -19.42
C GLY A 431 9.07 -5.72 -17.90
N ALA A 432 7.89 -5.83 -17.30
CA ALA A 432 7.72 -5.75 -15.85
C ALA A 432 8.30 -7.01 -15.18
N ARG A 433 9.06 -6.82 -14.11
CA ARG A 433 9.69 -7.95 -13.39
C ARG A 433 8.70 -8.61 -12.45
N ALA A 434 8.59 -9.94 -12.56
CA ALA A 434 7.88 -10.76 -11.59
C ALA A 434 8.63 -10.76 -10.24
N ASP A 435 7.88 -10.73 -9.15
CA ASP A 435 8.39 -10.85 -7.79
C ASP A 435 7.83 -12.12 -7.10
N ASP A 436 8.20 -12.33 -5.84
CA ASP A 436 7.72 -13.43 -5.00
C ASP A 436 6.17 -13.49 -4.96
N THR A 437 5.52 -12.34 -4.83
CA THR A 437 4.05 -12.24 -4.79
C THR A 437 3.42 -12.58 -6.14
N THR A 438 4.06 -12.21 -7.25
CA THR A 438 3.62 -12.58 -8.60
C THR A 438 3.55 -14.09 -8.74
N MET A 439 4.63 -14.80 -8.33
CA MET A 439 4.69 -16.26 -8.49
C MET A 439 3.69 -16.97 -7.57
N VAL A 440 3.47 -16.49 -6.35
CA VAL A 440 2.38 -16.99 -5.49
C VAL A 440 1.02 -16.85 -6.18
N ALA A 441 0.74 -15.70 -6.80
CA ALA A 441 -0.53 -15.46 -7.50
C ALA A 441 -0.69 -16.38 -8.73
N VAL A 442 0.37 -16.61 -9.50
CA VAL A 442 0.40 -17.50 -10.67
C VAL A 442 0.17 -18.97 -10.25
N LEU A 443 0.89 -19.43 -9.23
CA LEU A 443 0.73 -20.80 -8.71
C LEU A 443 -0.69 -21.03 -8.13
N SER A 444 -1.21 -20.01 -7.42
CA SER A 444 -2.59 -20.03 -6.92
C SER A 444 -3.62 -20.06 -8.06
N ALA A 445 -3.38 -19.32 -9.15
CA ALA A 445 -4.23 -19.38 -10.35
C ALA A 445 -4.25 -20.78 -10.96
N CYS A 446 -3.08 -21.42 -11.07
CA CYS A 446 -2.96 -22.80 -11.51
C CYS A 446 -3.68 -23.77 -10.57
N ALA A 447 -3.56 -23.56 -9.25
CA ALA A 447 -4.22 -24.40 -8.24
C ALA A 447 -5.75 -24.33 -8.35
N HIS A 448 -6.30 -23.13 -8.57
CA HIS A 448 -7.74 -22.94 -8.71
C HIS A 448 -8.29 -23.43 -10.06
N ALA A 449 -7.45 -23.52 -11.09
CA ALA A 449 -7.83 -24.02 -12.42
C ALA A 449 -7.47 -25.49 -12.68
N GLY A 450 -6.88 -26.19 -11.70
CA GLY A 450 -6.47 -27.59 -11.86
C GLY A 450 -5.31 -27.81 -12.82
N LEU A 451 -4.47 -26.79 -13.07
CA LEU A 451 -3.38 -26.81 -14.06
C LEU A 451 -2.06 -27.30 -13.46
N ALA A 452 -2.03 -28.55 -12.95
CA ALA A 452 -0.90 -29.08 -12.20
C ALA A 452 0.44 -29.06 -12.95
N ASP A 453 0.44 -29.42 -14.22
CA ASP A 453 1.68 -29.50 -15.00
C ASP A 453 2.22 -28.11 -15.35
N ARG A 454 1.35 -27.14 -15.64
CA ARG A 454 1.76 -25.73 -15.83
C ARG A 454 2.33 -25.13 -14.55
N ALA A 455 1.71 -25.42 -13.41
CA ALA A 455 2.22 -24.95 -12.12
C ALA A 455 3.64 -25.48 -11.84
N LYS A 456 3.88 -26.77 -12.14
CA LYS A 456 5.24 -27.34 -12.04
C LYS A 456 6.23 -26.62 -12.94
N GLN A 457 5.87 -26.33 -14.18
CA GLN A 457 6.72 -25.57 -15.09
C GLN A 457 7.06 -24.19 -14.50
N TYR A 458 6.09 -23.41 -14.01
CA TYR A 458 6.33 -22.12 -13.39
C TYR A 458 7.16 -22.23 -12.11
N PHE A 459 6.89 -23.21 -11.26
CA PHE A 459 7.62 -23.42 -10.01
C PHE A 459 9.11 -23.69 -10.25
N TYR A 460 9.43 -24.58 -11.18
CA TYR A 460 10.82 -24.91 -11.52
C TYR A 460 11.51 -23.80 -12.33
N ALA A 461 10.75 -22.98 -13.06
CA ALA A 461 11.25 -21.81 -13.78
C ALA A 461 11.55 -20.60 -12.86
N MET A 462 11.12 -20.61 -11.62
CA MET A 462 11.31 -19.46 -10.70
C MET A 462 12.76 -19.01 -10.58
N TYR A 463 13.69 -19.96 -10.39
CA TYR A 463 15.09 -19.60 -10.24
C TYR A 463 15.78 -19.35 -11.60
N PRO A 464 15.75 -20.24 -12.59
CA PRO A 464 16.47 -20.06 -13.84
C PRO A 464 15.97 -18.88 -14.68
N ASP A 465 14.63 -18.65 -14.73
CA ASP A 465 14.06 -17.66 -15.65
C ASP A 465 13.78 -16.31 -14.97
N TYR A 466 13.46 -16.32 -13.67
CA TYR A 466 13.07 -15.11 -12.92
C TYR A 466 14.06 -14.71 -11.82
N GLY A 467 15.07 -15.56 -11.51
CA GLY A 467 16.03 -15.31 -10.44
C GLY A 467 15.43 -15.35 -9.03
N LEU A 468 14.27 -16.00 -8.87
CA LEU A 468 13.52 -16.08 -7.62
C LEU A 468 13.71 -17.43 -6.94
N VAL A 469 14.17 -17.42 -5.69
CA VAL A 469 14.26 -18.63 -4.89
C VAL A 469 12.88 -18.96 -4.31
N PRO A 470 12.34 -20.19 -4.52
CA PRO A 470 11.05 -20.57 -3.99
C PRO A 470 10.98 -20.46 -2.46
N SER A 471 10.06 -19.65 -1.95
CA SER A 471 9.75 -19.45 -0.53
C SER A 471 8.72 -20.47 0.00
N PRO A 472 8.53 -20.65 1.32
CA PRO A 472 7.51 -21.54 1.89
C PRO A 472 6.14 -21.40 1.25
N ARG A 473 5.72 -20.16 0.94
CA ARG A 473 4.42 -19.88 0.33
C ARG A 473 4.26 -20.54 -1.05
N HIS A 474 5.31 -20.60 -1.84
CA HIS A 474 5.29 -21.25 -3.17
C HIS A 474 5.13 -22.76 -3.02
N TYR A 475 5.85 -23.37 -2.07
CA TYR A 475 5.69 -24.79 -1.74
C TYR A 475 4.27 -25.11 -1.28
N THR A 476 3.70 -24.29 -0.40
CA THR A 476 2.31 -24.45 0.06
C THR A 476 1.31 -24.43 -1.09
N CYS A 477 1.46 -23.49 -2.04
CA CYS A 477 0.61 -23.44 -3.24
C CYS A 477 0.75 -24.71 -4.10
N MET A 478 1.96 -25.24 -4.26
CA MET A 478 2.19 -26.49 -5.01
C MET A 478 1.61 -27.70 -4.30
N ILE A 479 1.74 -27.78 -2.97
CA ILE A 479 1.17 -28.88 -2.16
C ILE A 479 -0.35 -28.87 -2.21
N ASP A 480 -0.99 -27.69 -2.07
CA ASP A 480 -2.45 -27.55 -2.22
C ASP A 480 -2.93 -28.00 -3.62
N LEU A 481 -2.20 -27.58 -4.66
CA LEU A 481 -2.50 -27.96 -6.04
C LEU A 481 -2.37 -29.48 -6.27
N LEU A 482 -1.25 -30.08 -5.89
CA LEU A 482 -1.01 -31.52 -6.04
C LEU A 482 -2.02 -32.33 -5.23
N GLY A 483 -2.33 -31.84 -4.03
CA GLY A 483 -3.35 -32.44 -3.17
C GLY A 483 -4.73 -32.45 -3.82
N ARG A 484 -5.19 -31.33 -4.34
CA ARG A 484 -6.48 -31.25 -5.09
C ARG A 484 -6.50 -32.11 -6.34
N ALA A 485 -5.36 -32.27 -7.00
CA ALA A 485 -5.22 -33.13 -8.18
C ALA A 485 -5.12 -34.65 -7.85
N GLY A 486 -5.21 -35.03 -6.56
CA GLY A 486 -5.10 -36.42 -6.11
C GLY A 486 -3.68 -37.00 -6.12
N ARG A 487 -2.66 -36.15 -6.34
CA ARG A 487 -1.25 -36.55 -6.43
C ARG A 487 -0.60 -36.46 -5.05
N LEU A 488 -1.17 -37.21 -4.06
CA LEU A 488 -0.79 -37.12 -2.65
C LEU A 488 0.65 -37.51 -2.38
N ASP A 489 1.17 -38.53 -3.06
CA ASP A 489 2.57 -38.97 -2.91
C ASP A 489 3.55 -37.86 -3.34
N GLU A 490 3.24 -37.15 -4.41
CA GLU A 490 4.07 -36.04 -4.86
C GLU A 490 3.98 -34.84 -3.91
N ALA A 491 2.79 -34.56 -3.38
CA ALA A 491 2.60 -33.51 -2.37
C ALA A 491 3.42 -33.83 -1.11
N GLN A 492 3.38 -35.09 -0.62
CA GLN A 492 4.15 -35.51 0.54
C GLN A 492 5.65 -35.51 0.27
N ASN A 493 6.10 -35.94 -0.90
CA ASN A 493 7.50 -35.85 -1.29
C ASN A 493 7.98 -34.40 -1.35
N LEU A 494 7.15 -33.47 -1.82
CA LEU A 494 7.49 -32.07 -1.86
C LEU A 494 7.65 -31.49 -0.44
N VAL A 495 6.79 -31.86 0.51
CA VAL A 495 6.92 -31.49 1.94
C VAL A 495 8.22 -32.02 2.54
N ASN A 496 8.55 -33.29 2.29
CA ASN A 496 9.74 -33.93 2.86
C ASN A 496 11.07 -33.36 2.29
N ASN A 497 11.05 -32.80 1.07
CA ASN A 497 12.22 -32.25 0.36
C ASN A 497 12.28 -30.73 0.39
N MET A 498 11.46 -30.03 1.18
CA MET A 498 11.55 -28.58 1.34
C MET A 498 12.89 -28.21 2.00
N PRO A 499 13.57 -27.13 1.56
CA PRO A 499 14.84 -26.68 2.16
C PRO A 499 14.66 -25.99 3.52
N PHE A 500 13.46 -25.91 4.04
CA PHE A 500 13.08 -25.32 5.34
C PHE A 500 12.00 -26.18 6.01
N SER A 501 11.83 -25.99 7.33
CA SER A 501 10.78 -26.69 8.08
C SER A 501 9.39 -26.26 7.58
N PRO A 502 8.49 -27.21 7.27
CA PRO A 502 7.11 -26.92 6.89
C PRO A 502 6.38 -26.16 7.99
N ASP A 503 5.64 -25.12 7.63
CA ASP A 503 4.80 -24.34 8.54
C ASP A 503 3.38 -24.93 8.67
N ALA A 504 2.58 -24.35 9.57
CA ALA A 504 1.19 -24.80 9.80
C ALA A 504 0.32 -24.67 8.54
N ALA A 505 0.60 -23.70 7.64
CA ALA A 505 -0.12 -23.54 6.38
C ALA A 505 0.20 -24.67 5.40
N THR A 506 1.44 -25.10 5.34
CA THR A 506 1.91 -26.24 4.52
C THR A 506 1.26 -27.54 4.98
N TRP A 507 1.30 -27.83 6.28
CA TRP A 507 0.62 -29.00 6.84
C TRP A 507 -0.90 -28.91 6.69
N GLY A 508 -1.48 -27.71 6.80
CA GLY A 508 -2.91 -27.47 6.58
C GLY A 508 -3.36 -27.77 5.15
N ALA A 509 -2.54 -27.43 4.16
CA ALA A 509 -2.78 -27.78 2.74
C ALA A 509 -2.77 -29.30 2.55
N LEU A 510 -1.81 -30.00 3.15
CA LEU A 510 -1.70 -31.46 3.10
C LEU A 510 -2.86 -32.17 3.81
N LEU A 511 -3.26 -31.66 5.00
CA LEU A 511 -4.43 -32.14 5.74
C LEU A 511 -5.73 -31.96 4.92
N GLY A 512 -5.88 -30.80 4.27
CA GLY A 512 -7.00 -30.55 3.37
C GLY A 512 -7.07 -31.53 2.20
N ALA A 513 -5.92 -31.82 1.60
CA ALA A 513 -5.79 -32.81 0.54
C ALA A 513 -6.13 -34.22 1.01
N ALA A 514 -5.57 -34.63 2.15
CA ALA A 514 -5.84 -35.93 2.77
C ALA A 514 -7.33 -36.12 3.08
N LYS A 515 -8.03 -35.08 3.54
CA LYS A 515 -9.48 -35.09 3.75
C LYS A 515 -10.25 -35.36 2.46
N VAL A 516 -9.92 -34.65 1.38
CA VAL A 516 -10.64 -34.78 0.09
C VAL A 516 -10.54 -36.22 -0.46
N HIS A 517 -9.38 -36.85 -0.26
CA HIS A 517 -9.10 -38.18 -0.76
C HIS A 517 -9.27 -39.32 0.28
N GLY A 518 -9.78 -38.99 1.48
CA GLY A 518 -10.06 -39.98 2.53
C GLY A 518 -8.82 -40.65 3.12
N ASN A 519 -7.63 -40.08 2.96
CA ASN A 519 -6.38 -40.62 3.50
C ASN A 519 -6.20 -40.24 4.97
N ILE A 520 -6.63 -41.14 5.87
CA ILE A 520 -6.65 -40.89 7.31
C ILE A 520 -5.23 -40.80 7.88
N GLU A 521 -4.32 -41.69 7.49
CA GLU A 521 -2.94 -41.73 8.03
C GLU A 521 -2.20 -40.42 7.73
N LEU A 522 -2.32 -39.92 6.49
CA LEU A 522 -1.70 -38.66 6.10
C LEU A 522 -2.34 -37.47 6.84
N ALA A 523 -3.65 -37.54 7.07
CA ALA A 523 -4.38 -36.51 7.81
C ALA A 523 -3.97 -36.46 9.29
N GLU A 524 -3.83 -37.59 9.94
CA GLU A 524 -3.37 -37.72 11.35
C GLU A 524 -1.97 -37.12 11.49
N LYS A 525 -1.02 -37.54 10.64
CA LYS A 525 0.35 -37.02 10.63
C LYS A 525 0.39 -35.49 10.43
N ALA A 526 -0.37 -34.97 9.47
CA ALA A 526 -0.42 -33.53 9.22
C ALA A 526 -1.03 -32.77 10.40
N ALA A 527 -2.10 -33.27 11.00
CA ALA A 527 -2.77 -32.67 12.13
C ALA A 527 -1.89 -32.64 13.38
N GLU A 528 -1.13 -33.69 13.68
CA GLU A 528 -0.19 -33.74 14.80
C GLU A 528 0.82 -32.59 14.71
N ASN A 529 1.46 -32.42 13.55
CA ASN A 529 2.40 -31.33 13.33
C ASN A 529 1.75 -29.95 13.51
N ILE A 530 0.50 -29.76 13.07
CA ILE A 530 -0.21 -28.48 13.25
C ILE A 530 -0.52 -28.24 14.72
N PHE A 531 -0.95 -29.26 15.48
CA PHE A 531 -1.28 -29.11 16.91
C PHE A 531 -0.05 -28.79 17.78
N GLU A 532 1.15 -29.17 17.35
CA GLU A 532 2.39 -28.74 17.99
C GLU A 532 2.70 -27.27 17.76
N MET A 533 2.43 -26.78 16.54
CA MET A 533 2.71 -25.39 16.13
C MET A 533 1.61 -24.42 16.58
N GLU A 534 0.36 -24.80 16.37
CA GLU A 534 -0.83 -23.99 16.61
C GLU A 534 -1.88 -24.75 17.43
N PRO A 535 -1.68 -24.92 18.73
CA PRO A 535 -2.58 -25.72 19.57
C PRO A 535 -4.00 -25.16 19.68
N ASP A 536 -4.19 -23.87 19.38
CA ASP A 536 -5.48 -23.16 19.48
C ASP A 536 -6.24 -23.08 18.14
N ASN A 537 -5.72 -23.68 17.06
CA ASN A 537 -6.34 -23.62 15.74
C ASN A 537 -7.59 -24.51 15.66
N SER A 538 -8.76 -23.93 16.00
CA SER A 538 -10.04 -24.65 16.03
C SER A 538 -10.42 -25.28 14.68
N GLY A 539 -10.02 -24.71 13.56
CA GLY A 539 -10.32 -25.22 12.22
C GLY A 539 -9.75 -26.61 11.98
N MET A 540 -8.55 -26.88 12.48
CA MET A 540 -7.86 -28.16 12.30
C MET A 540 -8.50 -29.27 13.12
N TYR A 541 -8.91 -28.99 14.38
CA TYR A 541 -9.68 -29.92 15.20
C TYR A 541 -11.00 -30.34 14.53
N VAL A 542 -11.72 -29.36 14.00
CA VAL A 542 -12.99 -29.62 13.29
C VAL A 542 -12.76 -30.41 12.01
N LEU A 543 -11.70 -30.10 11.25
CA LEU A 543 -11.40 -30.74 9.98
C LEU A 543 -11.05 -32.23 10.17
N LEU A 544 -10.20 -32.54 11.17
CA LEU A 544 -9.84 -33.92 11.49
C LEU A 544 -11.02 -34.69 12.13
N SER A 545 -11.79 -34.06 13.03
CA SER A 545 -13.02 -34.64 13.58
C SER A 545 -14.02 -34.99 12.47
N ASN A 546 -14.16 -34.15 11.44
CA ASN A 546 -15.04 -34.40 10.31
C ASN A 546 -14.54 -35.56 9.43
N LEU A 547 -13.23 -35.73 9.27
CA LEU A 547 -12.66 -36.85 8.54
C LEU A 547 -12.92 -38.18 9.27
N TYR A 548 -12.74 -38.23 10.59
CA TYR A 548 -13.08 -39.39 11.39
C TYR A 548 -14.58 -39.74 11.31
N ALA A 549 -15.45 -38.74 11.39
CA ALA A 549 -16.89 -38.96 11.26
C ALA A 549 -17.27 -39.51 9.90
N ALA A 550 -16.69 -38.98 8.81
CA ALA A 550 -16.91 -39.47 7.43
C ALA A 550 -16.43 -40.93 7.25
N SER A 551 -15.47 -41.36 8.07
CA SER A 551 -14.92 -42.73 8.06
C SER A 551 -15.58 -43.65 9.10
N GLY A 552 -16.63 -43.18 9.81
CA GLY A 552 -17.34 -43.96 10.81
C GLY A 552 -16.57 -44.16 12.15
N ARG A 553 -15.44 -43.46 12.33
CA ARG A 553 -14.59 -43.56 13.53
C ARG A 553 -15.11 -42.66 14.67
N TRP A 554 -16.33 -42.93 15.17
CA TRP A 554 -17.05 -42.08 16.13
C TRP A 554 -16.31 -41.92 17.48
N TYR A 555 -15.54 -42.93 17.89
CA TYR A 555 -14.71 -42.83 19.09
C TYR A 555 -13.66 -41.74 18.95
N ASP A 556 -12.97 -41.66 17.82
CA ASP A 556 -11.94 -40.64 17.56
C ASP A 556 -12.54 -39.24 17.41
N VAL A 557 -13.76 -39.13 16.87
CA VAL A 557 -14.54 -37.88 16.86
C VAL A 557 -14.73 -37.38 18.31
N GLN A 558 -15.15 -38.26 19.21
CA GLN A 558 -15.37 -37.91 20.62
C GLN A 558 -14.07 -37.48 21.29
N GLN A 559 -12.98 -38.21 21.09
CA GLN A 559 -11.67 -37.84 21.64
C GLN A 559 -11.19 -36.50 21.14
N MET A 560 -11.36 -36.21 19.85
CA MET A 560 -10.96 -34.93 19.27
C MET A 560 -11.77 -33.77 19.82
N ARG A 561 -13.08 -33.93 20.02
CA ARG A 561 -13.95 -32.93 20.65
C ARG A 561 -13.60 -32.69 22.13
N LEU A 562 -13.23 -33.73 22.88
CA LEU A 562 -12.75 -33.62 24.23
C LEU A 562 -11.44 -32.82 24.27
N LYS A 563 -10.46 -33.20 23.44
CA LYS A 563 -9.17 -32.50 23.32
C LYS A 563 -9.32 -31.01 23.02
N MET A 564 -10.26 -30.67 22.13
CA MET A 564 -10.61 -29.28 21.79
C MET A 564 -11.20 -28.54 23.01
N ARG A 565 -12.12 -29.19 23.76
CA ARG A 565 -12.73 -28.61 24.97
C ARG A 565 -11.72 -28.41 26.08
N ASP A 566 -10.86 -29.41 26.33
CA ASP A 566 -9.87 -29.37 27.40
C ASP A 566 -8.82 -28.28 27.20
N LYS A 567 -8.53 -27.95 25.94
CA LYS A 567 -7.71 -26.78 25.55
C LYS A 567 -8.46 -25.45 25.53
N GLY A 568 -9.77 -25.42 25.84
CA GLY A 568 -10.57 -24.21 25.82
C GLY A 568 -10.84 -23.64 24.42
N VAL A 569 -10.54 -24.40 23.36
CA VAL A 569 -10.69 -23.94 21.96
C VAL A 569 -12.16 -23.98 21.56
N LYS A 570 -12.70 -22.83 21.11
CA LYS A 570 -14.11 -22.70 20.68
C LYS A 570 -14.21 -22.75 19.17
N LYS A 571 -15.20 -23.47 18.65
CA LYS A 571 -15.53 -23.49 17.22
C LYS A 571 -16.01 -22.11 16.78
N VAL A 572 -15.43 -21.58 15.68
CA VAL A 572 -15.91 -20.34 15.04
C VAL A 572 -17.20 -20.66 14.29
N PRO A 573 -18.32 -19.97 14.58
CA PRO A 573 -19.57 -20.17 13.86
C PRO A 573 -19.48 -19.68 12.43
N GLY A 574 -20.21 -20.35 11.53
CA GLY A 574 -20.32 -19.94 10.12
C GLY A 574 -21.36 -18.85 9.95
N TYR A 575 -20.92 -17.72 9.38
CA TYR A 575 -21.80 -16.61 9.01
C TYR A 575 -21.75 -16.36 7.52
N SER A 576 -22.92 -15.98 6.95
CA SER A 576 -23.01 -15.44 5.60
C SER A 576 -23.67 -14.07 5.65
N TRP A 577 -23.22 -13.12 4.83
CA TRP A 577 -23.80 -11.79 4.77
C TRP A 577 -23.88 -11.26 3.35
N LEU A 578 -24.79 -10.32 3.14
CA LEU A 578 -24.93 -9.60 1.89
C LEU A 578 -25.34 -8.14 2.15
N GLU A 579 -25.01 -7.27 1.21
CA GLU A 579 -25.39 -5.86 1.22
C GLU A 579 -26.74 -5.65 0.52
N VAL A 580 -27.69 -5.09 1.23
CA VAL A 580 -28.99 -4.65 0.69
C VAL A 580 -29.26 -3.21 1.14
N GLN A 581 -29.48 -2.30 0.19
CA GLN A 581 -29.76 -0.87 0.49
C GLN A 581 -28.72 -0.20 1.41
N ASN A 582 -27.43 -0.45 1.18
CA ASN A 582 -26.30 0.04 1.97
C ASN A 582 -26.30 -0.46 3.44
N LYS A 583 -26.98 -1.55 3.72
CA LYS A 583 -26.94 -2.25 5.02
C LYS A 583 -26.44 -3.67 4.84
N ILE A 584 -25.63 -4.12 5.78
CA ILE A 584 -25.16 -5.51 5.83
C ILE A 584 -26.19 -6.34 6.63
N HIS A 585 -26.69 -7.40 5.99
CA HIS A 585 -27.56 -8.39 6.62
C HIS A 585 -26.77 -9.67 6.81
N THR A 586 -26.63 -10.11 8.07
CA THR A 586 -25.84 -11.29 8.45
C THR A 586 -26.75 -12.42 8.87
N PHE A 587 -26.42 -13.65 8.46
CA PHE A 587 -27.15 -14.86 8.74
C PHE A 587 -26.23 -15.92 9.33
N ALA A 588 -26.67 -16.58 10.40
CA ALA A 588 -26.10 -17.83 10.91
C ALA A 588 -26.92 -19.03 10.40
N ALA A 589 -26.41 -20.24 10.57
CA ALA A 589 -27.19 -21.43 10.27
C ALA A 589 -28.39 -21.54 11.23
N GLY A 590 -29.59 -21.71 10.70
CA GLY A 590 -30.83 -21.75 11.47
C GLY A 590 -31.20 -20.42 12.15
N ASP A 591 -30.74 -19.30 11.63
CA ASP A 591 -30.98 -17.97 12.21
C ASP A 591 -32.46 -17.60 12.24
N THR A 592 -32.98 -17.35 13.44
CA THR A 592 -34.37 -16.95 13.69
C THR A 592 -34.50 -15.49 14.10
N ASN A 593 -33.40 -14.74 14.16
CA ASN A 593 -33.42 -13.37 14.68
C ASN A 593 -33.67 -12.29 13.61
N HIS A 594 -33.58 -12.67 12.33
CA HIS A 594 -33.78 -11.69 11.25
C HIS A 594 -35.24 -11.19 11.19
N PRO A 595 -35.50 -9.89 11.02
CA PRO A 595 -36.86 -9.34 10.99
C PRO A 595 -37.79 -9.96 9.95
N GLU A 596 -37.29 -10.39 8.83
CA GLU A 596 -38.04 -11.02 7.73
C GLU A 596 -37.90 -12.56 7.71
N LYS A 597 -37.60 -13.19 8.86
CA LYS A 597 -37.34 -14.64 8.93
C LYS A 597 -38.48 -15.46 8.31
N ASP A 598 -39.73 -15.17 8.69
CA ASP A 598 -40.89 -15.97 8.26
C ASP A 598 -41.04 -15.96 6.74
N ARG A 599 -40.80 -14.81 6.11
CA ARG A 599 -40.82 -14.66 4.66
C ARG A 599 -39.66 -15.42 3.97
N ILE A 600 -38.46 -15.38 4.58
CA ILE A 600 -37.28 -16.08 4.07
C ILE A 600 -37.48 -17.60 4.14
N TYR A 601 -37.99 -18.08 5.29
CA TYR A 601 -38.21 -19.51 5.52
C TYR A 601 -39.31 -20.06 4.61
N ALA A 602 -40.42 -19.37 4.47
CA ALA A 602 -41.50 -19.77 3.54
C ALA A 602 -41.01 -19.83 2.08
N PHE A 603 -40.18 -18.85 1.67
CA PHE A 603 -39.60 -18.84 0.34
C PHE A 603 -38.59 -19.99 0.13
N LEU A 604 -37.80 -20.33 1.14
CA LEU A 604 -36.86 -21.48 1.06
C LEU A 604 -37.60 -22.80 0.92
N GLU A 605 -38.79 -22.98 1.51
CA GLU A 605 -39.62 -24.16 1.37
C GLU A 605 -40.14 -24.31 -0.05
N GLU A 606 -40.65 -23.24 -0.64
CA GLU A 606 -41.05 -23.20 -2.04
C GLU A 606 -39.86 -23.53 -2.97
N LEU A 607 -38.72 -22.86 -2.71
CA LEU A 607 -37.51 -23.02 -3.53
C LEU A 607 -36.96 -24.44 -3.48
N GLU A 608 -36.98 -25.08 -2.30
CA GLU A 608 -36.57 -26.47 -2.13
C GLU A 608 -37.44 -27.44 -2.94
N SER A 609 -38.75 -27.23 -2.90
CA SER A 609 -39.69 -28.03 -3.72
C SER A 609 -39.37 -27.90 -5.22
N ARG A 610 -39.10 -26.70 -5.69
CA ARG A 610 -38.71 -26.43 -7.10
C ARG A 610 -37.36 -27.02 -7.44
N MET A 611 -36.36 -26.96 -6.51
CA MET A 611 -35.05 -27.59 -6.72
C MET A 611 -35.14 -29.12 -6.81
N LYS A 612 -35.94 -29.76 -5.93
CA LYS A 612 -36.18 -31.23 -5.97
C LYS A 612 -36.83 -31.64 -7.31
N GLN A 613 -37.74 -30.84 -7.85
CA GLN A 613 -38.31 -31.08 -9.21
C GLN A 613 -37.27 -30.90 -10.33
N ASP A 614 -36.26 -30.03 -10.16
CA ASP A 614 -35.14 -29.83 -11.10
C ASP A 614 -34.00 -30.86 -10.91
N GLY A 615 -34.22 -31.88 -10.04
CA GLY A 615 -33.26 -32.97 -9.81
C GLY A 615 -32.24 -32.76 -8.71
N TYR A 616 -32.41 -31.74 -7.84
CA TYR A 616 -31.56 -31.56 -6.68
C TYR A 616 -31.80 -32.65 -5.63
N VAL A 617 -30.71 -33.25 -5.14
CA VAL A 617 -30.70 -34.23 -4.04
C VAL A 617 -29.81 -33.72 -2.94
N SER A 618 -30.31 -33.63 -1.72
CA SER A 618 -29.55 -33.18 -0.53
C SER A 618 -28.42 -34.15 -0.20
N SER A 619 -27.22 -33.61 -0.01
CA SER A 619 -26.04 -34.42 0.36
C SER A 619 -25.99 -34.67 1.89
N ILE A 620 -26.96 -35.45 2.39
CA ILE A 620 -27.12 -35.76 3.86
C ILE A 620 -25.89 -36.43 4.47
N LYS A 621 -25.06 -37.12 3.66
CA LYS A 621 -23.77 -37.72 4.11
C LYS A 621 -22.78 -36.66 4.66
N LEU A 622 -22.97 -35.40 4.33
CA LEU A 622 -22.13 -34.29 4.80
C LEU A 622 -22.54 -33.79 6.19
N VAL A 623 -23.72 -34.15 6.69
CA VAL A 623 -24.15 -33.81 8.04
C VAL A 623 -23.61 -34.87 8.99
N LEU A 624 -22.54 -34.49 9.68
CA LEU A 624 -21.77 -35.34 10.58
C LEU A 624 -22.34 -35.31 12.02
N HIS A 625 -23.67 -35.34 12.12
CA HIS A 625 -24.42 -35.49 13.35
C HIS A 625 -25.15 -36.84 13.35
N ASP A 626 -25.23 -37.45 14.51
CA ASP A 626 -25.92 -38.73 14.71
C ASP A 626 -27.41 -38.45 14.95
N VAL A 627 -28.11 -38.09 13.87
CA VAL A 627 -29.53 -37.76 13.80
C VAL A 627 -30.15 -38.44 12.58
N ASP A 628 -31.47 -38.52 12.50
CA ASP A 628 -32.15 -39.13 11.36
C ASP A 628 -31.99 -38.35 10.04
N GLU A 629 -32.39 -38.93 8.94
CA GLU A 629 -32.18 -38.33 7.61
C GLU A 629 -33.03 -37.08 7.39
N GLU A 630 -34.24 -37.03 7.95
CA GLU A 630 -35.12 -35.86 7.86
C GLU A 630 -34.54 -34.67 8.62
N GLU A 631 -33.98 -34.90 9.81
CA GLU A 631 -33.34 -33.88 10.60
C GLU A 631 -32.04 -33.39 9.91
N LYS A 632 -31.29 -34.28 9.25
CA LYS A 632 -30.14 -33.91 8.43
C LYS A 632 -30.51 -33.03 7.25
N GLU A 633 -31.58 -33.36 6.52
CA GLU A 633 -32.09 -32.51 5.44
C GLU A 633 -32.54 -31.15 5.96
N HIS A 634 -33.22 -31.11 7.11
CA HIS A 634 -33.65 -29.87 7.74
C HIS A 634 -32.46 -28.98 8.12
N MET A 635 -31.38 -29.56 8.66
CA MET A 635 -30.17 -28.82 9.00
C MET A 635 -29.51 -28.20 7.77
N LEU A 636 -29.43 -28.92 6.64
CA LEU A 636 -28.85 -28.43 5.38
C LEU A 636 -29.69 -27.33 4.75
N LYS A 637 -30.98 -27.41 4.86
CA LYS A 637 -31.94 -26.46 4.26
C LYS A 637 -31.73 -25.02 4.77
N TYR A 638 -31.43 -24.84 6.04
CA TYR A 638 -31.31 -23.55 6.68
C TYR A 638 -29.85 -23.14 6.96
N HIS A 639 -28.92 -23.57 6.10
CA HIS A 639 -27.57 -23.06 6.12
C HIS A 639 -27.52 -21.55 5.84
N SER A 640 -26.57 -20.85 6.44
CA SER A 640 -26.43 -19.40 6.35
C SER A 640 -26.36 -18.87 4.91
N GLU A 641 -25.74 -19.62 3.99
CA GLU A 641 -25.65 -19.29 2.56
C GLU A 641 -27.01 -19.27 1.88
N ARG A 642 -27.86 -20.29 2.18
CA ARG A 642 -29.19 -20.41 1.57
C ARG A 642 -30.11 -19.32 2.09
N LEU A 643 -30.05 -19.00 3.39
CA LEU A 643 -30.79 -17.88 3.99
C LEU A 643 -30.40 -16.56 3.34
N ALA A 644 -29.10 -16.30 3.20
CA ALA A 644 -28.60 -15.08 2.56
C ALA A 644 -29.01 -14.98 1.08
N VAL A 645 -28.91 -16.08 0.31
CA VAL A 645 -29.34 -16.11 -1.10
C VAL A 645 -30.85 -15.89 -1.23
N ALA A 646 -31.65 -16.56 -0.40
CA ALA A 646 -33.12 -16.39 -0.42
C ALA A 646 -33.50 -14.93 -0.11
N TYR A 647 -32.92 -14.33 0.91
CA TYR A 647 -33.13 -12.91 1.22
C TYR A 647 -32.73 -12.00 0.06
N GLY A 648 -31.60 -12.27 -0.58
CA GLY A 648 -31.16 -11.55 -1.78
C GLY A 648 -32.10 -11.67 -2.97
N ILE A 649 -32.74 -12.84 -3.17
CA ILE A 649 -33.77 -13.03 -4.22
C ILE A 649 -35.01 -12.20 -3.91
N LEU A 650 -35.44 -12.19 -2.66
CA LEU A 650 -36.65 -11.50 -2.21
C LEU A 650 -36.55 -9.98 -2.24
N THR A 651 -35.34 -9.44 -2.07
CA THR A 651 -35.13 -8.00 -1.82
C THR A 651 -34.43 -7.25 -2.94
N LEU A 652 -33.54 -7.91 -3.67
CA LEU A 652 -32.78 -7.25 -4.74
C LEU A 652 -33.52 -7.31 -6.08
N PRO A 653 -33.46 -6.27 -6.93
CA PRO A 653 -34.04 -6.28 -8.26
C PRO A 653 -33.50 -7.46 -9.12
N LYS A 654 -34.36 -8.04 -9.96
CA LYS A 654 -34.03 -9.24 -10.76
C LYS A 654 -32.76 -9.11 -11.63
N HIS A 655 -32.47 -7.92 -12.13
CA HIS A 655 -31.27 -7.65 -12.95
C HIS A 655 -29.97 -7.52 -12.18
N LYS A 656 -30.04 -7.32 -10.84
CA LYS A 656 -28.83 -7.21 -10.02
C LYS A 656 -28.33 -8.60 -9.61
N PRO A 657 -27.00 -8.87 -9.70
CA PRO A 657 -26.39 -10.08 -9.12
C PRO A 657 -26.58 -10.12 -7.60
N ILE A 658 -26.77 -11.31 -7.05
CA ILE A 658 -26.78 -11.53 -5.59
C ILE A 658 -25.35 -11.84 -5.16
N ARG A 659 -24.80 -11.04 -4.23
CA ARG A 659 -23.45 -11.22 -3.69
C ARG A 659 -23.52 -11.60 -2.22
N VAL A 660 -23.07 -12.81 -1.92
CA VAL A 660 -23.02 -13.36 -0.57
C VAL A 660 -21.57 -13.52 -0.16
N MET A 661 -21.22 -13.00 1.01
CA MET A 661 -19.93 -13.19 1.64
C MET A 661 -20.04 -14.23 2.75
N LYS A 662 -19.03 -15.08 2.94
CA LYS A 662 -18.98 -16.11 3.96
C LYS A 662 -17.61 -16.18 4.61
N ASN A 663 -17.59 -16.34 5.93
CA ASN A 663 -16.36 -16.46 6.71
C ASN A 663 -15.72 -17.85 6.66
N LEU A 664 -16.45 -18.87 6.27
CA LEU A 664 -15.98 -20.25 6.11
C LEU A 664 -16.08 -20.67 4.65
N ARG A 665 -15.48 -21.83 4.31
CA ARG A 665 -15.64 -22.45 3.00
C ARG A 665 -17.09 -22.87 2.78
N ILE A 666 -17.63 -22.69 1.56
CA ILE A 666 -18.96 -23.17 1.20
C ILE A 666 -18.99 -24.71 1.22
N CYS A 667 -20.04 -25.31 1.75
CA CYS A 667 -20.19 -26.75 1.73
C CYS A 667 -20.70 -27.25 0.36
N GLU A 668 -20.42 -28.50 0.05
CA GLU A 668 -20.77 -29.13 -1.23
C GLU A 668 -22.28 -29.09 -1.51
N ASP A 669 -23.08 -29.29 -0.47
CA ASP A 669 -24.53 -29.25 -0.59
C ASP A 669 -25.05 -27.85 -0.91
N CYS A 670 -24.57 -26.81 -0.21
CA CYS A 670 -24.90 -25.42 -0.56
C CYS A 670 -24.40 -25.02 -1.94
N HIS A 671 -23.21 -25.50 -2.34
CA HIS A 671 -22.68 -25.25 -3.68
C HIS A 671 -23.59 -25.82 -4.76
N THR A 672 -24.04 -27.08 -4.61
CA THR A 672 -24.98 -27.74 -5.51
C THR A 672 -26.35 -27.07 -5.50
N ALA A 673 -26.90 -26.77 -4.34
CA ALA A 673 -28.18 -26.06 -4.22
C ALA A 673 -28.16 -24.71 -4.93
N ILE A 674 -27.09 -23.90 -4.75
CA ILE A 674 -27.00 -22.60 -5.39
C ILE A 674 -26.84 -22.69 -6.90
N LYS A 675 -26.25 -23.78 -7.44
CA LYS A 675 -26.27 -24.06 -8.89
C LYS A 675 -27.73 -24.19 -9.39
N HIS A 676 -28.55 -25.02 -8.74
CA HIS A 676 -29.97 -25.16 -9.07
C HIS A 676 -30.72 -23.83 -8.91
N ILE A 677 -30.51 -23.10 -7.82
CA ILE A 677 -31.13 -21.78 -7.57
C ILE A 677 -30.79 -20.80 -8.70
N SER A 678 -29.51 -20.75 -9.13
CA SER A 678 -29.09 -19.86 -10.20
C SER A 678 -29.76 -20.17 -11.55
N LYS A 679 -30.04 -21.46 -11.82
CA LYS A 679 -30.76 -21.91 -12.98
C LYS A 679 -32.25 -21.56 -12.91
N LEU A 680 -32.91 -21.88 -11.80
CA LEU A 680 -34.36 -21.68 -11.59
C LEU A 680 -34.72 -20.19 -11.60
N GLU A 681 -33.91 -19.32 -10.95
CA GLU A 681 -34.15 -17.88 -10.85
C GLU A 681 -33.57 -17.11 -12.06
N GLY A 682 -32.78 -17.73 -12.92
CA GLY A 682 -32.11 -17.07 -14.04
C GLY A 682 -31.17 -15.97 -13.64
N ARG A 683 -30.65 -16.01 -12.41
CA ARG A 683 -29.82 -14.93 -11.79
C ARG A 683 -28.38 -15.34 -11.61
N LEU A 684 -27.50 -14.35 -11.75
CA LEU A 684 -26.10 -14.50 -11.34
C LEU A 684 -26.02 -14.39 -9.80
N ILE A 685 -25.54 -15.46 -9.18
CA ILE A 685 -25.27 -15.53 -7.74
C ILE A 685 -23.77 -15.66 -7.57
N ILE A 686 -23.18 -14.78 -6.76
CA ILE A 686 -21.74 -14.74 -6.48
C ILE A 686 -21.56 -15.00 -5.00
N VAL A 687 -20.88 -16.09 -4.65
CA VAL A 687 -20.52 -16.40 -3.26
C VAL A 687 -19.02 -16.27 -3.09
N ARG A 688 -18.60 -15.41 -2.17
CA ARG A 688 -17.20 -15.33 -1.71
C ARG A 688 -17.09 -16.13 -0.42
N ASP A 689 -16.31 -17.19 -0.45
CA ASP A 689 -15.94 -17.93 0.75
C ASP A 689 -14.53 -17.57 1.25
N SER A 690 -14.00 -18.28 2.24
CA SER A 690 -12.67 -18.03 2.79
C SER A 690 -11.53 -18.19 1.77
N ASN A 691 -11.75 -18.95 0.69
CA ASN A 691 -10.72 -19.31 -0.27
C ASN A 691 -10.86 -18.59 -1.61
N ARG A 692 -12.09 -18.51 -2.15
CA ARG A 692 -12.33 -18.01 -3.51
C ARG A 692 -13.74 -17.46 -3.69
N PHE A 693 -14.01 -16.99 -4.92
CA PHE A 693 -15.34 -16.68 -5.40
C PHE A 693 -15.91 -17.85 -6.22
N HIS A 694 -17.22 -18.05 -6.07
CA HIS A 694 -18.03 -18.96 -6.85
C HIS A 694 -19.08 -18.14 -7.61
N HIS A 695 -18.97 -18.10 -8.94
CA HIS A 695 -19.93 -17.42 -9.80
C HIS A 695 -20.91 -18.46 -10.36
N PHE A 696 -22.12 -18.48 -9.83
CA PHE A 696 -23.18 -19.38 -10.27
C PHE A 696 -24.05 -18.70 -11.32
N LYS A 697 -24.08 -19.26 -12.52
CA LYS A 697 -24.89 -18.77 -13.64
C LYS A 697 -25.46 -19.92 -14.42
N GLN A 698 -26.78 -19.94 -14.60
CA GLN A 698 -27.47 -20.98 -15.39
C GLN A 698 -27.12 -22.43 -14.98
N GLY A 699 -26.99 -22.68 -13.68
CA GLY A 699 -26.67 -24.00 -13.14
C GLY A 699 -25.20 -24.41 -13.19
N VAL A 700 -24.31 -23.54 -13.65
CA VAL A 700 -22.86 -23.78 -13.71
C VAL A 700 -22.11 -22.84 -12.74
N CYS A 701 -21.03 -23.33 -12.15
CA CYS A 701 -20.15 -22.54 -11.33
C CYS A 701 -18.81 -22.28 -12.03
N SER A 702 -18.23 -21.08 -11.85
CA SER A 702 -16.91 -20.70 -12.38
C SER A 702 -15.76 -21.58 -11.89
N CYS A 703 -15.93 -22.27 -10.76
CA CYS A 703 -14.93 -23.18 -10.22
C CYS A 703 -14.82 -24.52 -10.98
N GLY A 704 -15.77 -24.82 -11.90
CA GLY A 704 -15.82 -26.08 -12.63
C GLY A 704 -15.96 -27.32 -11.74
N ASP A 705 -16.51 -27.13 -10.54
CA ASP A 705 -16.62 -28.15 -9.46
C ASP A 705 -15.26 -28.67 -8.95
N TYR A 706 -14.18 -27.92 -9.25
CA TYR A 706 -12.82 -28.15 -8.76
C TYR A 706 -12.51 -27.24 -7.58
N TRP A 707 -12.85 -27.67 -6.37
CA TRP A 707 -12.77 -26.81 -5.18
C TRP A 707 -12.58 -27.59 -3.86
#